data_67a73c0325efe573d1d16b65e88ef66d
#
_entry.id   67a73c0325efe573d1d16b65e88ef66d
#
_cell.length_a   1.000
_cell.length_b   1.000
_cell.length_c   1.000
_cell.angle_alpha   90.00
_cell.angle_beta   90.00
_cell.angle_gamma   90.00
#
_symmetry.space_group_name_H-M   'P 1'
#
loop_
_entity.id
_entity.type
_entity.pdbx_description
1 polymer ?
#
loop_
_entity_poly.entity_id
_entity_poly.type
_entity_poly.pdbx_seq_one_letter_code
_entity_poly.pdbx_strand_id
1 'polypeptide(L)'
;MGQESNDISKCPFHNGSMKHNVGGGGTRNRDWWPNQLKLNILRQHSSKSDPMGQDFNYAEAFKSLDLEAVKKDLHALMTDSQDWWPADFGHYGPLFIRMAWHSAGTYRTFDGRGGAGAGQQRFAPLNSWPDNVSLDKARRLLWPIKQKYGNKLSWADLLILTGNIALESMGFKTFGFAGGRADVWEPDEDVYWGAETTWLGGDIRYAHGSEGVPKEHGVVSSDDKADGDIHSRNLEKPLAAVQMGLIYVNPEGPDGNPDPIAAAKDIRDTFGRMAMNDEETVALIAGGHSFGKTHGAAPSSHVGKEPEAAGLELQGLGWSNSYGSGKGADAITSGLEVIWTKTPTQWSNNFFENLFGFEWQLGKSPAGAHQWVAKDAGDIIPDAFDGSKKHRPTMLTTDLSLRFDPVYEKISRRFLENPDAFADAFARAWFKLTHRDMGPRARYLGPDVPAEELIWQDPIPEVDHTLIDDKDAAALKTKILGSGLSVSELVSTAWASASTFRGSDKRGGANGARIRLAPQKYWQVNNPPQLQKVLDVLEGIQKEFNGAQSGGKKVSLADLIVLAGNAGVEKAAKDAGQTVTVPFTPGRMDASQEQTDVESVGYLEPAADGFRNYRKSKSHVPTEALLIDKAQLLTLTAPELTVLLGGMRVLNTNFDGSSHGVFTARPGQLTNDFFVNLLDMNTAWKAVSGDKELYEGSDRATGKIKWEGTRADLVIGSNAELRAIAEVYGSADAQGKFVKDFVAAWNKVMNLDRFDI
;
A
#
# COMPACT_ATOMS: atom_id res chain seq x y z
N MET A 1 -7.28 -43.34 13.64
CA MET A 1 -6.13 -42.87 14.42
C MET A 1 -6.65 -41.76 15.30
N GLY A 2 -6.41 -41.89 16.59
CA GLY A 2 -7.19 -41.22 17.63
C GLY A 2 -7.03 -39.71 17.67
N GLN A 3 -8.16 -39.04 17.84
CA GLN A 3 -8.22 -37.72 18.40
C GLN A 3 -7.68 -37.82 19.85
N GLU A 4 -6.50 -37.26 20.10
CA GLU A 4 -6.12 -36.91 21.47
C GLU A 4 -7.05 -35.77 21.90
N SER A 5 -8.07 -36.14 22.70
CA SER A 5 -8.82 -35.18 23.48
C SER A 5 -7.84 -34.52 24.45
N ASN A 6 -7.59 -33.22 24.31
CA ASN A 6 -6.93 -32.43 25.32
C ASN A 6 -7.76 -32.48 26.60
N ASP A 7 -7.40 -33.37 27.48
CA ASP A 7 -8.03 -33.53 28.78
C ASP A 7 -7.58 -32.36 29.69
N ILE A 8 -8.37 -31.30 29.66
CA ILE A 8 -8.17 -30.07 30.45
C ILE A 8 -8.14 -30.37 31.97
N SER A 9 -8.65 -31.52 32.39
CA SER A 9 -8.66 -31.93 33.80
C SER A 9 -7.27 -32.24 34.39
N LYS A 10 -6.25 -32.41 33.52
CA LYS A 10 -4.87 -32.67 33.92
C LYS A 10 -3.98 -31.41 33.99
N CYS A 11 -4.53 -30.23 33.74
CA CYS A 11 -3.79 -28.98 33.85
C CYS A 11 -3.56 -28.70 35.36
N PRO A 12 -2.31 -28.56 35.84
CA PRO A 12 -2.01 -28.31 37.26
C PRO A 12 -2.59 -26.98 37.78
N PHE A 13 -3.12 -26.15 36.89
CA PHE A 13 -3.77 -24.88 37.23
C PHE A 13 -5.31 -24.96 37.27
N HIS A 14 -5.92 -26.15 37.18
CA HIS A 14 -7.37 -26.31 37.09
C HIS A 14 -8.08 -26.51 38.46
N ASN A 15 -7.35 -26.56 39.57
CA ASN A 15 -7.93 -26.71 40.90
C ASN A 15 -7.95 -25.38 41.67
N GLY A 16 -9.03 -24.67 41.54
CA GLY A 16 -9.33 -23.45 42.28
C GLY A 16 -10.08 -22.46 41.42
N SER A 17 -10.94 -21.65 41.97
CA SER A 17 -11.69 -20.58 41.31
C SER A 17 -10.74 -19.54 40.70
N MET A 18 -10.05 -19.91 39.60
CA MET A 18 -9.30 -18.93 38.83
C MET A 18 -10.26 -17.98 38.14
N LYS A 19 -10.19 -16.70 38.50
CA LYS A 19 -10.78 -15.63 37.70
C LYS A 19 -10.08 -15.68 36.36
N HIS A 20 -10.81 -16.03 35.30
CA HIS A 20 -10.29 -15.96 33.95
C HIS A 20 -9.99 -14.49 33.63
N ASN A 21 -8.73 -14.15 33.42
CA ASN A 21 -8.33 -12.85 32.93
C ASN A 21 -8.63 -12.76 31.44
N VAL A 22 -8.96 -11.55 30.98
CA VAL A 22 -9.25 -11.26 29.55
C VAL A 22 -8.08 -11.62 28.64
N GLY A 23 -6.84 -11.66 29.17
CA GLY A 23 -5.64 -12.08 28.44
C GLY A 23 -5.40 -13.59 28.42
N GLY A 24 -6.21 -14.39 29.12
CA GLY A 24 -6.14 -15.87 29.08
C GLY A 24 -6.76 -16.45 27.81
N GLY A 25 -6.45 -17.72 27.52
CA GLY A 25 -7.10 -18.45 26.42
C GLY A 25 -8.63 -18.47 26.57
N GLY A 26 -9.34 -18.67 25.48
CA GLY A 26 -10.80 -18.70 25.41
C GLY A 26 -11.27 -18.10 24.09
N THR A 27 -12.58 -18.17 23.86
CA THR A 27 -13.18 -17.60 22.65
C THR A 27 -13.36 -16.10 22.77
N ARG A 28 -13.15 -15.40 21.67
CA ARG A 28 -13.41 -13.95 21.48
C ARG A 28 -14.68 -13.78 20.65
N ASN A 29 -15.25 -12.59 20.63
CA ASN A 29 -16.41 -12.29 19.78
C ASN A 29 -16.19 -12.70 18.31
N ARG A 30 -14.98 -12.50 17.77
CA ARG A 30 -14.59 -12.90 16.41
C ARG A 30 -14.65 -14.42 16.20
N ASP A 31 -14.38 -15.22 17.22
CA ASP A 31 -14.37 -16.68 17.11
C ASP A 31 -15.80 -17.24 16.97
N TRP A 32 -16.81 -16.53 17.52
CA TRP A 32 -18.21 -16.85 17.36
C TRP A 32 -18.77 -16.48 15.98
N TRP A 33 -18.28 -15.38 15.41
CA TRP A 33 -18.68 -14.90 14.08
C TRP A 33 -17.45 -14.46 13.27
N PRO A 34 -16.68 -15.40 12.73
CA PRO A 34 -15.40 -15.10 12.07
C PRO A 34 -15.56 -14.29 10.77
N ASN A 35 -16.74 -14.40 10.12
CA ASN A 35 -17.01 -13.71 8.84
C ASN A 35 -17.69 -12.34 9.02
N GLN A 36 -17.52 -11.69 10.17
CA GLN A 36 -18.04 -10.34 10.38
C GLN A 36 -17.28 -9.31 9.53
N LEU A 37 -17.98 -8.22 9.20
CA LEU A 37 -17.41 -7.06 8.54
C LEU A 37 -16.22 -6.49 9.34
N LYS A 38 -15.08 -6.29 8.67
CA LYS A 38 -13.81 -5.91 9.32
C LYS A 38 -13.75 -4.40 9.61
N LEU A 39 -14.56 -3.91 10.54
CA LEU A 39 -14.55 -2.50 10.96
C LEU A 39 -13.32 -2.10 11.77
N ASN A 40 -12.54 -3.06 12.27
CA ASN A 40 -11.31 -2.79 13.01
C ASN A 40 -10.27 -2.01 12.19
N ILE A 41 -10.22 -2.22 10.88
CA ILE A 41 -9.29 -1.49 9.98
C ILE A 41 -9.56 0.03 9.95
N LEU A 42 -10.76 0.48 10.32
CA LEU A 42 -11.09 1.91 10.42
C LEU A 42 -10.65 2.54 11.77
N ARG A 43 -10.00 1.76 12.64
CA ARG A 43 -9.57 2.18 13.98
C ARG A 43 -8.08 1.98 14.23
N GLN A 44 -7.38 1.35 13.27
CA GLN A 44 -5.93 1.14 13.38
C GLN A 44 -5.18 2.48 13.40
N HIS A 45 -3.99 2.49 13.97
CA HIS A 45 -3.11 3.66 14.10
C HIS A 45 -3.81 4.86 14.76
N SER A 46 -4.63 4.57 15.77
CA SER A 46 -5.33 5.60 16.52
C SER A 46 -4.34 6.51 17.26
N SER A 47 -4.58 7.82 17.23
CA SER A 47 -3.80 8.78 18.03
C SER A 47 -3.81 8.49 19.53
N LYS A 48 -4.76 7.69 20.02
CA LYS A 48 -4.81 7.24 21.43
C LYS A 48 -3.82 6.12 21.74
N SER A 49 -3.39 5.35 20.75
CA SER A 49 -2.37 4.31 20.88
C SER A 49 -0.98 4.77 20.41
N ASP A 50 -0.85 6.00 19.94
CA ASP A 50 0.42 6.60 19.55
C ASP A 50 1.20 7.04 20.79
N PRO A 51 2.36 6.42 21.11
CA PRO A 51 3.17 6.78 22.28
C PRO A 51 3.85 8.15 22.15
N MET A 52 3.89 8.74 20.95
CA MET A 52 4.46 10.05 20.71
C MET A 52 3.51 11.19 21.09
N GLY A 53 2.20 10.90 21.20
CA GLY A 53 1.17 11.88 21.50
C GLY A 53 0.70 12.70 20.28
N GLN A 54 -0.45 13.37 20.45
CA GLN A 54 -1.12 14.05 19.35
C GLN A 54 -0.38 15.30 18.81
N ASP A 55 0.47 15.90 19.64
CA ASP A 55 1.22 17.13 19.28
C ASP A 55 2.56 16.83 18.60
N PHE A 56 2.95 15.57 18.49
CA PHE A 56 4.20 15.20 17.84
C PHE A 56 4.08 15.29 16.32
N ASN A 57 4.97 16.07 15.72
CA ASN A 57 5.11 16.18 14.26
C ASN A 57 6.47 15.65 13.82
N TYR A 58 6.47 14.48 13.17
CA TYR A 58 7.70 13.85 12.72
C TYR A 58 8.45 14.69 11.67
N ALA A 59 7.74 15.36 10.77
CA ALA A 59 8.39 16.19 9.75
C ALA A 59 9.20 17.34 10.40
N GLU A 60 8.67 17.98 11.43
CA GLU A 60 9.39 19.01 12.17
C GLU A 60 10.55 18.42 12.99
N ALA A 61 10.36 17.24 13.57
CA ALA A 61 11.43 16.54 14.28
C ALA A 61 12.59 16.19 13.33
N PHE A 62 12.29 15.65 12.15
CA PHE A 62 13.28 15.28 11.13
C PHE A 62 14.05 16.51 10.61
N LYS A 63 13.40 17.66 10.40
CA LYS A 63 14.08 18.90 9.99
C LYS A 63 15.16 19.35 10.98
N SER A 64 15.07 18.94 12.23
CA SER A 64 16.07 19.23 13.27
C SER A 64 17.20 18.18 13.37
N LEU A 65 17.16 17.14 12.52
CA LEU A 65 18.14 16.06 12.50
C LEU A 65 19.41 16.50 11.76
N ASP A 66 20.58 16.22 12.35
CA ASP A 66 21.84 16.26 11.64
C ASP A 66 22.00 14.97 10.82
N LEU A 67 21.52 15.01 9.56
CA LEU A 67 21.52 13.86 8.66
C LEU A 67 22.95 13.40 8.32
N GLU A 68 23.90 14.31 8.20
CA GLU A 68 25.31 13.99 7.91
C GLU A 68 25.96 13.23 9.07
N ALA A 69 25.61 13.58 10.31
CA ALA A 69 26.07 12.81 11.47
C ALA A 69 25.48 11.38 11.47
N VAL A 70 24.20 11.21 11.09
CA VAL A 70 23.61 9.86 10.94
C VAL A 70 24.33 9.06 9.86
N LYS A 71 24.55 9.64 8.69
CA LYS A 71 25.29 8.98 7.59
C LYS A 71 26.67 8.54 8.02
N LYS A 72 27.39 9.39 8.75
CA LYS A 72 28.73 9.06 9.30
C LYS A 72 28.67 7.87 10.24
N ASP A 73 27.70 7.81 11.15
CA ASP A 73 27.55 6.69 12.06
C ASP A 73 27.18 5.40 11.30
N LEU A 74 26.33 5.49 10.30
CA LEU A 74 25.98 4.36 9.44
C LEU A 74 27.20 3.87 8.64
N HIS A 75 28.02 4.75 8.07
CA HIS A 75 29.24 4.37 7.40
C HIS A 75 30.22 3.63 8.34
N ALA A 76 30.34 4.10 9.58
CA ALA A 76 31.18 3.43 10.57
C ALA A 76 30.67 2.01 10.89
N LEU A 77 29.33 1.85 11.01
CA LEU A 77 28.69 0.56 11.27
C LEU A 77 28.95 -0.46 10.15
N MET A 78 29.08 -0.03 8.90
CA MET A 78 29.20 -0.96 7.75
C MET A 78 30.36 -1.95 7.91
N THR A 79 31.46 -1.54 8.54
CA THR A 79 32.69 -2.36 8.72
C THR A 79 32.96 -2.72 10.18
N ASP A 80 32.11 -2.33 11.12
CA ASP A 80 32.20 -2.68 12.53
C ASP A 80 31.56 -4.06 12.81
N SER A 81 32.24 -5.11 12.33
CA SER A 81 31.74 -6.49 12.43
C SER A 81 31.66 -6.96 13.88
N GLN A 82 30.48 -7.40 14.30
CA GLN A 82 30.21 -7.85 15.67
C GLN A 82 30.35 -9.36 15.81
N ASP A 83 31.02 -9.82 16.87
CA ASP A 83 31.24 -11.25 17.16
C ASP A 83 29.92 -12.04 17.27
N TRP A 84 28.87 -11.42 17.76
CA TRP A 84 27.55 -12.08 17.89
C TRP A 84 26.84 -12.27 16.55
N TRP A 85 27.15 -11.46 15.53
CA TRP A 85 26.65 -11.56 14.15
C TRP A 85 27.72 -11.03 13.17
N PRO A 86 28.70 -11.85 12.75
CA PRO A 86 29.79 -11.41 11.88
C PRO A 86 29.33 -10.99 10.50
N ALA A 87 29.95 -9.93 9.97
CA ALA A 87 29.65 -9.42 8.64
C ALA A 87 30.29 -10.30 7.54
N ASP A 88 29.53 -10.63 6.50
CA ASP A 88 30.05 -11.28 5.30
C ASP A 88 31.11 -10.39 4.64
N PHE A 89 32.23 -10.95 4.26
CA PHE A 89 33.37 -10.21 3.67
C PHE A 89 33.81 -9.00 4.52
N GLY A 90 33.51 -9.00 5.83
CA GLY A 90 33.81 -7.89 6.74
C GLY A 90 32.95 -6.63 6.53
N HIS A 91 31.83 -6.72 5.83
CA HIS A 91 30.99 -5.56 5.50
C HIS A 91 29.49 -5.87 5.59
N TYR A 92 28.74 -5.13 6.41
CA TYR A 92 27.29 -5.32 6.58
C TYR A 92 26.43 -4.78 5.42
N GLY A 93 27.02 -4.06 4.47
CA GLY A 93 26.28 -3.43 3.37
C GLY A 93 25.28 -4.35 2.69
N PRO A 94 25.66 -5.57 2.23
CA PRO A 94 24.72 -6.48 1.59
C PRO A 94 23.53 -6.88 2.47
N LEU A 95 23.73 -7.09 3.77
CA LEU A 95 22.67 -7.35 4.73
C LEU A 95 21.70 -6.18 4.84
N PHE A 96 22.22 -4.95 4.86
CA PHE A 96 21.41 -3.75 4.98
C PHE A 96 20.70 -3.38 3.66
N ILE A 97 21.28 -3.66 2.49
CA ILE A 97 20.58 -3.56 1.20
C ILE A 97 19.37 -4.50 1.20
N ARG A 98 19.55 -5.75 1.59
CA ARG A 98 18.46 -6.73 1.70
C ARG A 98 17.40 -6.26 2.70
N MET A 99 17.77 -5.70 3.84
CA MET A 99 16.82 -5.16 4.82
C MET A 99 15.97 -4.03 4.23
N ALA A 100 16.58 -3.07 3.54
CA ALA A 100 15.88 -1.96 2.91
C ALA A 100 14.96 -2.44 1.77
N TRP A 101 15.45 -3.37 0.94
CA TRP A 101 14.65 -4.04 -0.09
C TRP A 101 13.40 -4.70 0.52
N HIS A 102 13.57 -5.50 1.57
CA HIS A 102 12.49 -6.23 2.23
C HIS A 102 11.55 -5.32 3.04
N SER A 103 11.97 -4.10 3.36
CA SER A 103 11.07 -3.06 3.88
C SER A 103 10.18 -2.48 2.80
N ALA A 104 10.70 -2.29 1.59
CA ALA A 104 10.03 -1.61 0.49
C ALA A 104 9.24 -2.57 -0.43
N GLY A 105 9.73 -3.81 -0.62
CA GLY A 105 9.23 -4.76 -1.63
C GLY A 105 7.84 -5.33 -1.36
N THR A 106 7.23 -5.02 -0.23
CA THR A 106 5.82 -5.35 0.06
C THR A 106 4.83 -4.37 -0.58
N TYR A 107 5.31 -3.26 -1.15
CA TYR A 107 4.46 -2.29 -1.84
C TYR A 107 3.74 -2.94 -3.04
N ARG A 108 2.48 -2.58 -3.21
CA ARG A 108 1.66 -3.03 -4.33
C ARG A 108 0.86 -1.88 -4.95
N THR A 109 0.97 -1.76 -6.26
CA THR A 109 0.39 -0.62 -6.99
C THR A 109 -1.14 -0.65 -7.05
N PHE A 110 -1.78 -1.82 -6.89
CA PHE A 110 -3.23 -1.99 -6.99
C PHE A 110 -4.01 -1.23 -5.92
N ASP A 111 -3.54 -1.26 -4.68
CA ASP A 111 -4.19 -0.59 -3.54
C ASP A 111 -3.25 0.33 -2.74
N GLY A 112 -1.98 0.43 -3.16
CA GLY A 112 -0.97 1.26 -2.53
C GLY A 112 -0.52 0.81 -1.14
N ARG A 113 -0.96 -0.36 -0.67
CA ARG A 113 -0.59 -0.91 0.64
C ARG A 113 0.78 -1.58 0.60
N GLY A 114 1.31 -1.86 1.77
CA GLY A 114 2.69 -2.34 1.93
C GLY A 114 3.71 -1.20 1.80
N GLY A 115 4.97 -1.57 1.58
CA GLY A 115 6.06 -0.62 1.40
C GLY A 115 6.77 -0.22 2.69
N ALA A 116 7.66 0.75 2.56
CA ALA A 116 8.56 1.18 3.62
C ALA A 116 8.03 2.34 4.48
N GLY A 117 6.88 2.92 4.10
CA GLY A 117 6.40 4.21 4.57
C GLY A 117 6.11 4.32 6.08
N ALA A 118 6.00 3.20 6.80
CA ALA A 118 5.58 3.16 8.19
C ALA A 118 6.44 2.25 9.09
N GLY A 119 7.55 1.69 8.59
CA GLY A 119 8.43 0.80 9.34
C GLY A 119 7.80 -0.54 9.73
N GLN A 120 6.91 -1.07 8.92
CA GLN A 120 6.13 -2.28 9.18
C GLN A 120 6.96 -3.56 9.29
N GLN A 121 8.20 -3.59 8.79
CA GLN A 121 9.11 -4.73 8.96
C GLN A 121 9.40 -5.07 10.42
N ARG A 122 9.09 -4.18 11.37
CA ARG A 122 9.22 -4.42 12.82
C ARG A 122 8.14 -5.35 13.38
N PHE A 123 7.02 -5.51 12.67
CA PHE A 123 5.81 -6.18 13.15
C PHE A 123 5.50 -7.45 12.37
N ALA A 124 4.74 -8.34 13.02
CA ALA A 124 4.14 -9.48 12.33
C ALA A 124 3.19 -9.01 11.20
N PRO A 125 3.11 -9.75 10.07
CA PRO A 125 3.84 -10.99 9.79
C PRO A 125 5.25 -10.76 9.26
N LEU A 126 5.62 -9.54 8.87
CA LEU A 126 6.85 -9.23 8.14
C LEU A 126 8.12 -9.54 8.93
N ASN A 127 8.12 -9.28 10.24
CA ASN A 127 9.28 -9.59 11.09
C ASN A 127 9.55 -11.10 11.21
N SER A 128 8.61 -11.96 10.84
CA SER A 128 8.63 -13.40 11.06
C SER A 128 8.45 -14.25 9.80
N TRP A 129 8.35 -13.65 8.63
CA TRP A 129 8.39 -14.39 7.38
C TRP A 129 9.74 -15.07 7.15
N PRO A 130 9.78 -16.30 6.63
CA PRO A 130 11.04 -17.01 6.35
C PRO A 130 11.98 -16.25 5.42
N ASP A 131 11.45 -15.48 4.47
CA ASP A 131 12.25 -14.64 3.59
C ASP A 131 12.97 -13.50 4.34
N ASN A 132 12.50 -13.14 5.51
CA ASN A 132 13.09 -12.14 6.39
C ASN A 132 14.05 -12.73 7.45
N VAL A 133 14.45 -14.00 7.29
CA VAL A 133 15.45 -14.63 8.19
C VAL A 133 16.66 -13.75 8.35
N SER A 134 17.06 -13.54 9.60
CA SER A 134 18.21 -12.73 10.04
C SER A 134 18.09 -11.21 9.86
N LEU A 135 16.96 -10.67 9.38
CA LEU A 135 16.74 -9.21 9.36
C LEU A 135 16.39 -8.64 10.74
N ASP A 136 16.00 -9.46 11.69
CA ASP A 136 15.96 -9.12 13.13
C ASP A 136 17.33 -8.71 13.65
N LYS A 137 18.41 -9.39 13.19
CA LYS A 137 19.81 -9.04 13.52
C LYS A 137 20.19 -7.71 12.87
N ALA A 138 19.80 -7.47 11.62
CA ALA A 138 20.04 -6.20 10.95
C ALA A 138 19.42 -5.02 11.74
N ARG A 139 18.15 -5.15 12.16
CA ARG A 139 17.50 -4.13 13.00
C ARG A 139 18.18 -3.99 14.37
N ARG A 140 18.66 -5.08 14.97
CA ARG A 140 19.39 -5.02 16.25
C ARG A 140 20.73 -4.30 16.11
N LEU A 141 21.46 -4.48 15.01
CA LEU A 141 22.69 -3.74 14.70
C LEU A 141 22.45 -2.23 14.58
N LEU A 142 21.26 -1.82 14.12
CA LEU A 142 20.90 -0.41 13.99
C LEU A 142 20.44 0.25 15.29
N TRP A 143 20.11 -0.54 16.33
CA TRP A 143 19.57 0.02 17.57
C TRP A 143 20.41 1.12 18.21
N PRO A 144 21.76 1.01 18.31
CA PRO A 144 22.58 2.09 18.89
C PRO A 144 22.43 3.43 18.14
N ILE A 145 22.27 3.39 16.81
CA ILE A 145 22.05 4.59 15.98
C ILE A 145 20.64 5.12 16.24
N LYS A 146 19.63 4.26 16.19
CA LYS A 146 18.23 4.67 16.50
C LYS A 146 18.14 5.29 17.90
N GLN A 147 18.81 4.68 18.88
CA GLN A 147 18.84 5.19 20.26
C GLN A 147 19.50 6.58 20.33
N LYS A 148 20.60 6.80 19.62
CA LYS A 148 21.33 8.07 19.60
C LYS A 148 20.49 9.22 19.03
N TYR A 149 19.77 8.99 17.95
CA TYR A 149 19.02 10.04 17.25
C TYR A 149 17.54 10.11 17.70
N GLY A 150 17.05 9.11 18.40
CA GLY A 150 15.74 9.09 19.07
C GLY A 150 14.58 9.39 18.12
N ASN A 151 13.70 10.32 18.52
CA ASN A 151 12.48 10.64 17.82
C ASN A 151 12.67 11.48 16.54
N LYS A 152 13.87 12.01 16.32
CA LYS A 152 14.19 12.76 15.09
C LYS A 152 14.40 11.87 13.88
N LEU A 153 14.61 10.57 14.09
CA LEU A 153 14.83 9.58 13.06
C LEU A 153 13.89 8.39 13.28
N SER A 154 12.89 8.23 12.44
CA SER A 154 11.99 7.08 12.47
C SER A 154 12.72 5.79 12.10
N TRP A 155 12.19 4.63 12.48
CA TRP A 155 12.65 3.36 11.95
C TRP A 155 12.42 3.25 10.45
N ALA A 156 11.30 3.77 9.96
CA ALA A 156 10.98 3.76 8.54
C ALA A 156 12.06 4.47 7.71
N ASP A 157 12.46 5.68 8.10
CA ASP A 157 13.54 6.41 7.43
C ASP A 157 14.90 5.77 7.66
N LEU A 158 15.20 5.27 8.86
CA LEU A 158 16.48 4.63 9.18
C LEU A 158 16.72 3.38 8.33
N LEU A 159 15.70 2.52 8.16
CA LEU A 159 15.83 1.30 7.36
C LEU A 159 16.21 1.61 5.91
N ILE A 160 15.59 2.62 5.31
CA ILE A 160 15.85 3.03 3.92
C ILE A 160 17.18 3.78 3.78
N LEU A 161 17.45 4.73 4.66
CA LEU A 161 18.73 5.46 4.68
C LEU A 161 19.91 4.50 4.81
N THR A 162 19.77 3.48 5.65
CA THR A 162 20.81 2.46 5.84
C THR A 162 21.10 1.71 4.54
N GLY A 163 20.06 1.36 3.76
CA GLY A 163 20.25 0.74 2.44
C GLY A 163 21.00 1.65 1.45
N ASN A 164 20.71 2.95 1.45
CA ASN A 164 21.43 3.91 0.62
C ASN A 164 22.90 4.01 1.04
N ILE A 165 23.18 4.21 2.33
CA ILE A 165 24.54 4.30 2.84
C ILE A 165 25.31 3.00 2.62
N ALA A 166 24.64 1.85 2.68
CA ALA A 166 25.25 0.57 2.32
C ALA A 166 25.74 0.56 0.86
N LEU A 167 24.91 0.97 -0.07
CA LEU A 167 25.27 1.09 -1.50
C LEU A 167 26.43 2.08 -1.69
N GLU A 168 26.35 3.26 -1.08
CA GLU A 168 27.37 4.32 -1.21
C GLU A 168 28.71 3.90 -0.60
N SER A 169 28.70 3.21 0.54
CA SER A 169 29.91 2.70 1.19
C SER A 169 30.65 1.64 0.36
N MET A 170 29.95 0.98 -0.56
CA MET A 170 30.50 0.01 -1.50
C MET A 170 30.78 0.62 -2.90
N GLY A 171 30.78 1.95 -3.00
CA GLY A 171 31.18 2.69 -4.21
C GLY A 171 30.07 2.91 -5.23
N PHE A 172 28.81 2.63 -4.92
CA PHE A 172 27.67 2.94 -5.78
C PHE A 172 27.14 4.35 -5.48
N LYS A 173 26.86 5.13 -6.51
CA LYS A 173 26.21 6.44 -6.37
C LYS A 173 24.70 6.30 -6.44
N THR A 174 24.00 6.49 -5.32
CA THR A 174 22.52 6.47 -5.27
C THR A 174 21.93 7.70 -6.00
N PHE A 175 20.64 7.60 -6.38
CA PHE A 175 19.94 8.73 -7.01
C PHE A 175 19.60 9.82 -5.99
N GLY A 176 19.41 9.47 -4.73
CA GLY A 176 19.14 10.35 -3.62
C GLY A 176 18.40 9.66 -2.48
N PHE A 177 18.00 10.47 -1.50
CA PHE A 177 17.21 10.04 -0.35
C PHE A 177 16.23 11.13 0.07
N ALA A 178 15.02 10.74 0.42
CA ALA A 178 14.07 11.60 1.10
C ALA A 178 13.66 10.97 2.44
N GLY A 179 13.71 11.74 3.51
CA GLY A 179 13.08 11.43 4.78
C GLY A 179 11.60 11.87 4.79
N GLY A 180 10.92 11.62 5.90
CA GLY A 180 9.52 12.01 6.10
C GLY A 180 8.56 10.84 6.31
N ARG A 181 9.08 9.60 6.43
CA ARG A 181 8.29 8.41 6.79
C ARG A 181 8.11 8.37 8.29
N ALA A 182 6.89 8.65 8.77
CA ALA A 182 6.57 8.52 10.18
C ALA A 182 6.38 7.05 10.58
N ASP A 183 6.87 6.67 11.75
CA ASP A 183 6.64 5.33 12.30
C ASP A 183 5.16 5.15 12.72
N VAL A 184 4.68 3.91 12.61
CA VAL A 184 3.48 3.43 13.29
C VAL A 184 3.85 2.49 14.42
N TRP A 185 2.88 2.16 15.31
CA TRP A 185 3.13 1.48 16.57
C TRP A 185 2.41 0.13 16.68
N GLU A 186 1.77 -0.28 15.60
CA GLU A 186 1.05 -1.56 15.48
C GLU A 186 1.10 -2.05 14.03
N PRO A 187 0.91 -3.36 13.77
CA PRO A 187 0.85 -3.88 12.40
C PRO A 187 -0.36 -3.36 11.63
N ASP A 188 -0.22 -3.26 10.30
CA ASP A 188 -1.32 -2.90 9.41
C ASP A 188 -2.33 -4.06 9.33
N GLU A 189 -3.56 -3.82 9.77
CA GLU A 189 -4.67 -4.78 9.75
C GLU A 189 -5.43 -4.80 8.41
N ASP A 190 -5.22 -3.81 7.57
CA ASP A 190 -5.89 -3.65 6.27
C ASP A 190 -5.15 -4.32 5.11
N VAL A 191 -3.93 -4.81 5.32
CA VAL A 191 -3.15 -5.48 4.29
C VAL A 191 -3.64 -6.92 4.11
N TYR A 192 -4.08 -7.25 2.89
CA TYR A 192 -4.46 -8.60 2.51
C TYR A 192 -3.23 -9.35 1.98
N TRP A 193 -2.85 -10.44 2.62
CA TRP A 193 -1.65 -11.22 2.29
C TRP A 193 -1.93 -12.47 1.46
N GLY A 194 -3.16 -12.72 1.10
CA GLY A 194 -3.58 -13.94 0.42
C GLY A 194 -4.37 -14.88 1.33
N ALA A 195 -4.81 -15.98 0.75
CA ALA A 195 -5.62 -16.99 1.45
C ALA A 195 -4.77 -18.03 2.19
N GLU A 196 -3.46 -18.06 1.97
CA GLU A 196 -2.54 -19.02 2.57
C GLU A 196 -2.40 -18.79 4.08
N THR A 197 -2.27 -19.89 4.81
CA THR A 197 -1.98 -19.89 6.25
C THR A 197 -0.61 -20.46 6.58
N THR A 198 0.16 -20.83 5.55
CA THR A 198 1.52 -21.36 5.67
C THR A 198 2.50 -20.52 4.86
N TRP A 199 3.69 -20.32 5.42
CA TRP A 199 4.78 -19.60 4.76
C TRP A 199 5.25 -20.35 3.52
N LEU A 200 5.60 -19.63 2.47
CA LEU A 200 6.10 -20.19 1.22
C LEU A 200 5.16 -21.28 0.66
N GLY A 201 3.87 -21.11 0.87
CA GLY A 201 2.85 -21.96 0.24
C GLY A 201 3.03 -21.85 -1.28
N GLY A 202 3.15 -23.01 -1.97
CA GLY A 202 3.44 -23.07 -3.40
C GLY A 202 2.51 -22.25 -4.29
N ASP A 203 2.27 -22.70 -5.51
CA ASP A 203 1.49 -21.95 -6.52
C ASP A 203 -0.03 -21.86 -6.24
N ILE A 204 -0.46 -21.97 -4.98
CA ILE A 204 -1.88 -21.90 -4.60
C ILE A 204 -2.53 -20.55 -4.91
N ARG A 205 -1.72 -19.50 -5.09
CA ARG A 205 -2.19 -18.16 -5.50
C ARG A 205 -2.54 -18.07 -6.98
N TYR A 206 -2.14 -19.05 -7.78
CA TYR A 206 -2.48 -19.10 -9.19
C TYR A 206 -3.82 -19.81 -9.40
N ALA A 207 -4.66 -19.24 -10.24
CA ALA A 207 -6.03 -19.70 -10.48
C ALA A 207 -6.17 -21.09 -11.11
N HIS A 208 -5.07 -21.67 -11.59
CA HIS A 208 -5.08 -22.93 -12.30
C HIS A 208 -3.99 -23.84 -11.78
N GLY A 209 -4.32 -24.76 -10.91
CA GLY A 209 -3.41 -25.83 -10.94
C GLY A 209 -3.12 -26.69 -9.76
N SER A 210 -3.76 -26.55 -8.65
CA SER A 210 -3.70 -27.63 -7.68
C SER A 210 -5.07 -28.25 -7.50
N GLU A 211 -5.21 -29.53 -7.87
CA GLU A 211 -6.30 -30.36 -7.39
C GLU A 211 -6.26 -30.29 -5.85
N GLY A 212 -7.23 -29.61 -5.27
CA GLY A 212 -7.38 -29.53 -3.81
C GLY A 212 -7.54 -28.13 -3.22
N VAL A 213 -7.37 -27.05 -3.98
CA VAL A 213 -7.75 -25.71 -3.50
C VAL A 213 -9.27 -25.54 -3.62
N PRO A 214 -10.00 -25.21 -2.52
CA PRO A 214 -11.41 -24.91 -2.63
C PRO A 214 -11.64 -23.79 -3.63
N LYS A 215 -12.50 -24.01 -4.62
CA LYS A 215 -12.92 -23.01 -5.64
C LYS A 215 -13.48 -21.71 -5.04
N GLU A 216 -13.66 -21.67 -3.74
CA GLU A 216 -14.19 -20.54 -2.98
C GLU A 216 -13.17 -19.43 -2.73
N HIS A 217 -11.88 -19.68 -2.93
CA HIS A 217 -10.80 -18.72 -2.67
C HIS A 217 -10.00 -18.31 -3.92
N GLY A 218 -10.14 -19.01 -5.02
CA GLY A 218 -9.54 -18.64 -6.30
C GLY A 218 -10.47 -17.74 -7.10
N VAL A 219 -10.18 -16.45 -7.15
CA VAL A 219 -10.93 -15.51 -7.97
C VAL A 219 -10.48 -15.63 -9.41
N VAL A 220 -11.12 -16.52 -10.16
CA VAL A 220 -11.02 -16.53 -11.62
C VAL A 220 -12.06 -15.56 -12.16
N SER A 221 -11.63 -14.45 -12.76
CA SER A 221 -12.49 -13.67 -13.64
C SER A 221 -12.96 -14.56 -14.80
N SER A 222 -14.26 -14.60 -15.04
CA SER A 222 -14.85 -15.37 -16.16
C SER A 222 -14.41 -14.89 -17.56
N ASP A 223 -13.71 -13.76 -17.62
CA ASP A 223 -13.21 -13.17 -18.87
C ASP A 223 -11.77 -13.56 -19.20
N ASP A 224 -11.04 -14.18 -18.26
CA ASP A 224 -9.68 -14.66 -18.48
C ASP A 224 -9.64 -16.05 -19.15
N LYS A 225 -10.70 -16.44 -19.81
CA LYS A 225 -10.72 -17.57 -20.74
C LYS A 225 -10.09 -17.15 -22.08
N ALA A 226 -8.91 -16.57 -22.03
CA ALA A 226 -8.11 -16.42 -23.22
C ALA A 226 -7.22 -17.64 -23.37
N ASP A 227 -7.42 -18.31 -24.50
CA ASP A 227 -6.50 -19.25 -25.13
C ASP A 227 -5.87 -20.30 -24.21
N GLY A 228 -6.45 -21.47 -24.14
CA GLY A 228 -5.89 -22.81 -23.89
C GLY A 228 -4.44 -22.99 -23.39
N ASP A 229 -3.77 -21.91 -23.01
CA ASP A 229 -2.41 -21.90 -22.46
C ASP A 229 -2.48 -22.25 -20.97
N ILE A 230 -2.13 -23.51 -20.68
CA ILE A 230 -1.93 -24.05 -19.33
C ILE A 230 -0.85 -23.26 -18.53
N HIS A 231 -0.16 -22.32 -19.18
CA HIS A 231 0.87 -21.46 -18.58
C HIS A 231 0.40 -20.04 -18.25
N SER A 232 -0.87 -19.68 -18.51
CA SER A 232 -1.40 -18.40 -18.08
C SER A 232 -1.72 -18.44 -16.58
N ARG A 233 -0.76 -18.05 -15.77
CA ARG A 233 -0.91 -17.95 -14.32
C ARG A 233 -1.52 -16.60 -13.99
N ASN A 234 -2.81 -16.57 -13.62
CA ASN A 234 -3.48 -15.36 -13.15
C ASN A 234 -3.36 -15.25 -11.63
N LEU A 235 -2.42 -14.44 -11.19
CA LEU A 235 -2.19 -14.19 -9.78
C LEU A 235 -3.30 -13.31 -9.19
N GLU A 236 -3.76 -13.66 -8.00
CA GLU A 236 -4.75 -12.86 -7.25
C GLU A 236 -4.27 -11.41 -7.02
N LYS A 237 -5.16 -10.46 -7.26
CA LYS A 237 -4.93 -9.05 -6.96
C LYS A 237 -5.50 -8.74 -5.56
N PRO A 238 -4.82 -7.94 -4.75
CA PRO A 238 -3.71 -7.00 -5.02
C PRO A 238 -2.31 -7.51 -4.58
N LEU A 239 -2.09 -8.77 -4.39
CA LEU A 239 -0.85 -9.32 -3.79
C LEU A 239 0.43 -8.76 -4.42
N ALA A 240 1.45 -8.52 -3.59
CA ALA A 240 2.72 -7.94 -4.03
C ALA A 240 3.68 -8.99 -4.61
N ALA A 241 3.62 -10.23 -4.12
CA ALA A 241 4.50 -11.31 -4.56
C ALA A 241 3.70 -12.57 -4.94
N VAL A 242 4.29 -13.43 -5.74
CA VAL A 242 3.67 -14.68 -6.21
C VAL A 242 3.53 -15.74 -5.12
N GLN A 243 4.32 -15.65 -4.06
CA GLN A 243 4.26 -16.55 -2.90
C GLN A 243 4.22 -15.74 -1.59
N MET A 244 3.36 -16.14 -0.66
CA MET A 244 3.36 -15.55 0.66
C MET A 244 4.68 -15.84 1.39
N GLY A 245 5.22 -14.83 2.05
CA GLY A 245 6.51 -14.89 2.73
C GLY A 245 7.70 -14.68 1.80
N LEU A 246 7.50 -14.45 0.49
CA LEU A 246 8.52 -13.96 -0.43
C LEU A 246 8.19 -12.54 -0.90
N ILE A 247 9.18 -11.67 -0.87
CA ILE A 247 9.09 -10.28 -1.36
C ILE A 247 9.50 -10.21 -2.84
N TYR A 248 10.01 -11.29 -3.34
CA TYR A 248 10.32 -11.60 -4.73
C TYR A 248 9.77 -12.97 -5.08
N VAL A 249 10.31 -13.66 -6.06
CA VAL A 249 9.89 -14.98 -6.48
C VAL A 249 10.78 -16.09 -5.90
N ASN A 250 10.36 -17.34 -6.02
CA ASN A 250 11.19 -18.47 -5.61
C ASN A 250 12.50 -18.50 -6.41
N PRO A 251 13.68 -18.34 -5.77
CA PRO A 251 14.97 -18.29 -6.46
C PRO A 251 15.38 -19.60 -7.11
N GLU A 252 14.78 -20.73 -6.73
CA GLU A 252 14.98 -22.02 -7.38
C GLU A 252 14.14 -22.18 -8.66
N GLY A 253 13.22 -21.25 -8.93
CA GLY A 253 12.22 -21.30 -10.00
C GLY A 253 10.82 -21.62 -9.47
N PRO A 254 9.77 -21.54 -10.31
CA PRO A 254 8.38 -21.82 -9.92
C PRO A 254 8.23 -23.20 -9.29
N ASP A 255 7.67 -23.27 -8.10
CA ASP A 255 7.54 -24.50 -7.28
C ASP A 255 8.87 -25.25 -7.04
N GLY A 256 10.00 -24.54 -7.04
CA GLY A 256 11.32 -25.14 -6.93
C GLY A 256 11.80 -25.85 -8.20
N ASN A 257 11.13 -25.68 -9.33
CA ASN A 257 11.56 -26.19 -10.62
C ASN A 257 12.56 -25.22 -11.27
N PRO A 258 13.80 -25.65 -11.58
CA PRO A 258 14.84 -24.77 -12.06
C PRO A 258 14.72 -24.41 -13.55
N ASP A 259 13.63 -23.75 -13.91
CA ASP A 259 13.32 -23.24 -15.25
C ASP A 259 13.43 -21.71 -15.30
N PRO A 260 14.49 -21.14 -15.88
CA PRO A 260 14.68 -19.68 -15.96
C PRO A 260 13.60 -18.93 -16.76
N ILE A 261 13.00 -19.57 -17.77
CA ILE A 261 11.97 -18.92 -18.61
C ILE A 261 10.64 -18.87 -17.86
N ALA A 262 10.29 -19.95 -17.16
CA ALA A 262 9.12 -19.96 -16.30
C ALA A 262 9.28 -18.95 -15.14
N ALA A 263 10.47 -18.88 -14.54
CA ALA A 263 10.78 -17.92 -13.48
C ALA A 263 10.66 -16.46 -13.96
N ALA A 264 10.99 -16.16 -15.23
CA ALA A 264 10.85 -14.80 -15.78
C ALA A 264 9.41 -14.28 -15.77
N LYS A 265 8.41 -15.16 -15.90
CA LYS A 265 6.99 -14.79 -15.80
C LYS A 265 6.62 -14.36 -14.39
N ASP A 266 7.04 -15.16 -13.40
CA ASP A 266 6.79 -14.84 -11.98
C ASP A 266 7.51 -13.57 -11.55
N ILE A 267 8.74 -13.35 -12.02
CA ILE A 267 9.49 -12.11 -11.80
C ILE A 267 8.72 -10.92 -12.35
N ARG A 268 8.28 -10.99 -13.60
CA ARG A 268 7.56 -9.88 -14.27
C ARG A 268 6.25 -9.54 -13.54
N ASP A 269 5.50 -10.58 -13.12
CA ASP A 269 4.26 -10.37 -12.36
C ASP A 269 4.53 -9.75 -10.99
N THR A 270 5.48 -10.26 -10.22
CA THR A 270 5.83 -9.73 -8.89
C THR A 270 6.37 -8.30 -8.96
N PHE A 271 7.34 -8.03 -9.85
CA PHE A 271 7.92 -6.70 -9.97
C PHE A 271 6.94 -5.68 -10.58
N GLY A 272 6.10 -6.11 -11.53
CA GLY A 272 5.02 -5.27 -12.05
C GLY A 272 4.04 -4.83 -10.96
N ARG A 273 3.77 -5.69 -9.96
CA ARG A 273 2.94 -5.33 -8.79
C ARG A 273 3.61 -4.32 -7.86
N MET A 274 4.93 -4.29 -7.84
CA MET A 274 5.71 -3.23 -7.18
C MET A 274 5.86 -1.96 -8.04
N ALA A 275 5.15 -1.88 -9.17
CA ALA A 275 5.18 -0.80 -10.16
C ALA A 275 6.50 -0.71 -10.96
N MET A 276 7.26 -1.81 -11.09
CA MET A 276 8.50 -1.87 -11.87
C MET A 276 8.24 -2.38 -13.28
N ASN A 277 8.80 -1.72 -14.28
CA ASN A 277 8.86 -2.22 -15.65
C ASN A 277 10.03 -3.21 -15.84
N ASP A 278 10.18 -3.77 -17.05
CA ASP A 278 11.22 -4.77 -17.33
C ASP A 278 12.65 -4.22 -17.17
N GLU A 279 12.89 -2.95 -17.51
CA GLU A 279 14.20 -2.32 -17.34
C GLU A 279 14.54 -2.10 -15.86
N GLU A 280 13.61 -1.56 -15.11
CA GLU A 280 13.74 -1.38 -13.66
C GLU A 280 13.92 -2.72 -12.95
N THR A 281 13.21 -3.76 -13.39
CA THR A 281 13.31 -5.13 -12.85
C THR A 281 14.71 -5.71 -13.06
N VAL A 282 15.23 -5.67 -14.29
CA VAL A 282 16.59 -6.15 -14.59
C VAL A 282 17.64 -5.36 -13.80
N ALA A 283 17.49 -4.03 -13.75
CA ALA A 283 18.41 -3.17 -13.01
C ALA A 283 18.42 -3.48 -11.51
N LEU A 284 17.25 -3.68 -10.91
CA LEU A 284 17.11 -4.00 -9.48
C LEU A 284 17.70 -5.36 -9.14
N ILE A 285 17.42 -6.41 -9.91
CA ILE A 285 17.96 -7.75 -9.67
C ILE A 285 19.48 -7.75 -9.81
N ALA A 286 20.00 -7.31 -10.95
CA ALA A 286 21.44 -7.30 -11.20
C ALA A 286 22.19 -6.34 -10.27
N GLY A 287 21.59 -5.19 -9.95
CA GLY A 287 22.18 -4.22 -9.03
C GLY A 287 22.30 -4.76 -7.60
N GLY A 288 21.22 -5.36 -7.10
CA GLY A 288 21.23 -6.02 -5.78
C GLY A 288 22.18 -7.20 -5.70
N HIS A 289 22.16 -8.07 -6.71
CA HIS A 289 23.01 -9.26 -6.79
C HIS A 289 24.48 -8.96 -7.18
N SER A 290 24.82 -7.69 -7.45
CA SER A 290 26.21 -7.28 -7.52
C SER A 290 26.93 -7.37 -6.16
N PHE A 291 26.17 -7.48 -5.06
CA PHE A 291 26.69 -7.45 -3.69
C PHE A 291 26.34 -8.72 -2.90
N GLY A 292 27.25 -9.08 -1.99
CA GLY A 292 27.02 -10.09 -0.96
C GLY A 292 26.93 -11.52 -1.46
N LYS A 293 26.17 -12.30 -0.69
CA LYS A 293 25.92 -13.72 -0.92
C LYS A 293 24.60 -14.17 -0.32
N THR A 294 24.12 -15.34 -0.72
CA THR A 294 23.08 -16.09 -0.01
C THR A 294 23.70 -17.03 1.02
N HIS A 295 22.90 -17.59 1.95
CA HIS A 295 23.36 -18.50 3.00
C HIS A 295 22.53 -19.77 3.03
N GLY A 296 23.19 -20.89 2.83
CA GLY A 296 22.61 -22.22 2.80
C GLY A 296 23.62 -23.27 3.27
N ALA A 297 24.34 -22.97 4.36
CA ALA A 297 25.40 -23.84 4.89
C ALA A 297 24.90 -25.24 5.28
N ALA A 298 23.60 -25.37 5.64
CA ALA A 298 22.98 -26.62 6.03
C ALA A 298 21.45 -26.58 5.81
N PRO A 299 20.74 -27.72 5.90
CA PRO A 299 19.29 -27.78 5.80
C PRO A 299 18.56 -26.90 6.82
N SER A 300 17.38 -26.39 6.45
CA SER A 300 16.52 -25.53 7.29
C SER A 300 16.08 -26.17 8.60
N SER A 301 16.17 -27.50 8.75
CA SER A 301 15.88 -28.21 10.02
C SER A 301 16.77 -27.77 11.19
N HIS A 302 17.89 -27.10 10.93
CA HIS A 302 18.75 -26.48 11.94
C HIS A 302 18.28 -25.11 12.40
N VAL A 303 17.36 -24.47 11.67
CA VAL A 303 16.86 -23.13 11.97
C VAL A 303 15.72 -23.19 12.98
N GLY A 304 15.84 -22.45 14.06
CA GLY A 304 14.84 -22.35 15.13
C GLY A 304 13.66 -21.45 14.74
N LYS A 305 12.81 -21.18 15.72
CA LYS A 305 11.59 -20.41 15.56
C LYS A 305 11.86 -18.97 15.11
N GLU A 306 10.90 -18.43 14.37
CA GLU A 306 10.83 -17.03 13.98
C GLU A 306 10.66 -16.10 15.19
N PRO A 307 10.90 -14.78 15.09
CA PRO A 307 10.87 -13.84 16.23
C PRO A 307 9.57 -13.88 17.05
N GLU A 308 8.40 -14.00 16.40
CA GLU A 308 7.11 -14.03 17.10
C GLU A 308 6.87 -15.33 17.90
N ALA A 309 7.47 -16.44 17.51
CA ALA A 309 7.34 -17.72 18.17
C ALA A 309 8.58 -18.10 18.99
N ALA A 310 9.62 -17.28 19.00
CA ALA A 310 10.83 -17.50 19.80
C ALA A 310 10.61 -17.24 21.28
N GLY A 311 11.49 -17.78 22.14
CA GLY A 311 11.39 -17.59 23.57
C GLY A 311 11.60 -16.15 24.02
N LEU A 312 10.95 -15.76 25.12
CA LEU A 312 11.02 -14.39 25.65
C LEU A 312 12.45 -13.95 25.98
N GLU A 313 13.32 -14.90 26.35
CA GLU A 313 14.74 -14.67 26.65
C GLU A 313 15.54 -14.18 25.44
N LEU A 314 15.05 -14.45 24.21
CA LEU A 314 15.69 -13.98 22.98
C LEU A 314 15.34 -12.52 22.63
N GLN A 315 14.40 -11.92 23.33
CA GLN A 315 14.08 -10.48 23.26
C GLN A 315 13.79 -10.00 21.82
N GLY A 316 12.96 -10.78 21.08
CA GLY A 316 12.58 -10.47 19.71
C GLY A 316 13.61 -10.86 18.64
N LEU A 317 14.65 -11.60 19.00
CA LEU A 317 15.51 -12.30 18.03
C LEU A 317 14.94 -13.72 17.81
N GLY A 318 14.87 -14.11 16.56
CA GLY A 318 14.43 -15.44 16.17
C GLY A 318 15.51 -16.19 15.38
N TRP A 319 15.09 -17.29 14.75
CA TRP A 319 15.88 -18.09 13.83
C TRP A 319 17.28 -18.46 14.40
N SER A 320 17.32 -18.88 15.66
CA SER A 320 18.50 -19.47 16.24
C SER A 320 18.96 -20.65 15.38
N ASN A 321 20.25 -20.78 15.14
CA ASN A 321 20.78 -21.81 14.27
C ASN A 321 21.66 -22.79 15.06
N SER A 322 21.35 -24.07 14.98
CA SER A 322 22.04 -25.16 15.66
C SER A 322 23.20 -25.76 14.86
N TYR A 323 23.43 -25.32 13.62
CA TYR A 323 24.51 -25.80 12.76
C TYR A 323 25.82 -25.05 13.04
N GLY A 324 26.90 -25.76 13.30
CA GLY A 324 28.23 -25.19 13.54
C GLY A 324 28.22 -24.09 14.61
N SER A 325 28.71 -22.92 14.25
CA SER A 325 28.67 -21.72 15.10
C SER A 325 27.31 -21.01 15.14
N GLY A 326 26.40 -21.38 14.26
CA GLY A 326 25.09 -20.75 14.08
C GLY A 326 25.11 -19.40 13.38
N LYS A 327 26.24 -18.90 12.94
CA LYS A 327 26.47 -17.57 12.35
C LYS A 327 27.66 -17.60 11.37
N GLY A 328 27.89 -16.49 10.70
CA GLY A 328 29.01 -16.37 9.76
C GLY A 328 28.94 -17.43 8.66
N ALA A 329 30.01 -18.20 8.49
CA ALA A 329 30.08 -19.26 7.48
C ALA A 329 29.04 -20.38 7.68
N ASP A 330 28.50 -20.54 8.89
CA ASP A 330 27.49 -21.52 9.23
C ASP A 330 26.05 -20.97 9.15
N ALA A 331 25.86 -19.74 8.64
CA ALA A 331 24.56 -19.11 8.56
C ALA A 331 23.62 -19.83 7.57
N ILE A 332 22.34 -19.85 7.88
CA ILE A 332 21.27 -20.41 7.04
C ILE A 332 20.17 -19.38 6.92
N THR A 333 19.85 -18.98 5.67
CA THR A 333 18.72 -18.07 5.36
C THR A 333 17.81 -18.68 4.31
N SER A 334 18.22 -18.64 3.04
CA SER A 334 17.42 -19.15 1.90
C SER A 334 17.68 -20.61 1.55
N GLY A 335 18.69 -21.22 2.12
CA GLY A 335 19.17 -22.55 1.73
C GLY A 335 20.05 -22.56 0.49
N LEU A 336 20.27 -21.43 -0.16
CA LEU A 336 21.13 -21.24 -1.32
C LEU A 336 22.53 -20.78 -0.87
N GLU A 337 23.59 -21.18 -1.56
CA GLU A 337 24.97 -20.74 -1.38
C GLU A 337 25.49 -20.13 -2.67
N VAL A 338 25.07 -18.91 -2.96
CA VAL A 338 25.39 -18.19 -4.19
C VAL A 338 26.20 -16.96 -3.87
N ILE A 339 27.30 -16.77 -4.60
CA ILE A 339 28.11 -15.55 -4.62
C ILE A 339 28.30 -15.16 -6.08
N TRP A 340 27.72 -14.03 -6.47
CA TRP A 340 27.58 -13.66 -7.87
C TRP A 340 28.83 -13.04 -8.49
N THR A 341 29.62 -12.28 -7.69
CA THR A 341 30.70 -11.42 -8.21
C THR A 341 32.03 -11.66 -7.51
N LYS A 342 33.11 -11.23 -8.17
CA LYS A 342 34.46 -11.21 -7.60
C LYS A 342 34.63 -10.09 -6.56
N THR A 343 33.71 -9.13 -6.53
CA THR A 343 33.76 -7.90 -5.72
C THR A 343 32.48 -7.73 -4.92
N PRO A 344 32.14 -8.67 -4.01
CA PRO A 344 30.82 -8.72 -3.34
C PRO A 344 30.57 -7.53 -2.39
N THR A 345 31.56 -6.70 -2.11
CA THR A 345 31.44 -5.47 -1.30
C THR A 345 31.88 -4.23 -2.08
N GLN A 346 31.90 -4.30 -3.42
CA GLN A 346 32.23 -3.17 -4.26
C GLN A 346 31.38 -3.18 -5.53
N TRP A 347 30.81 -2.03 -5.87
CA TRP A 347 30.06 -1.86 -7.11
C TRP A 347 30.89 -2.16 -8.35
N SER A 348 30.35 -2.98 -9.25
CA SER A 348 30.98 -3.33 -10.51
C SER A 348 29.96 -3.90 -11.50
N ASN A 349 30.33 -4.03 -12.77
CA ASN A 349 29.52 -4.70 -13.77
C ASN A 349 29.70 -6.24 -13.81
N ASN A 350 30.39 -6.78 -12.81
CA ASN A 350 30.82 -8.18 -12.80
C ASN A 350 29.67 -9.19 -12.75
N PHE A 351 28.48 -8.80 -12.29
CA PHE A 351 27.29 -9.63 -12.37
C PHE A 351 26.97 -10.03 -13.82
N PHE A 352 26.87 -9.05 -14.72
CA PHE A 352 26.59 -9.30 -16.14
C PHE A 352 27.79 -9.95 -16.84
N GLU A 353 29.02 -9.57 -16.50
CA GLU A 353 30.23 -10.23 -17.02
C GLU A 353 30.21 -11.73 -16.74
N ASN A 354 29.85 -12.13 -15.53
CA ASN A 354 29.75 -13.53 -15.13
C ASN A 354 28.53 -14.20 -15.79
N LEU A 355 27.35 -13.53 -15.79
CA LEU A 355 26.11 -14.08 -16.36
C LEU A 355 26.28 -14.50 -17.81
N PHE A 356 26.97 -13.70 -18.63
CA PHE A 356 27.18 -13.95 -20.07
C PHE A 356 28.54 -14.57 -20.38
N GLY A 357 29.51 -14.49 -19.49
CA GLY A 357 30.87 -14.97 -19.71
C GLY A 357 31.06 -16.46 -19.51
N PHE A 358 30.12 -17.12 -18.83
CA PHE A 358 30.22 -18.55 -18.53
C PHE A 358 29.01 -19.34 -19.03
N GLU A 359 29.22 -20.64 -19.23
CA GLU A 359 28.12 -21.59 -19.36
C GLU A 359 27.75 -22.14 -17.98
N TRP A 360 26.46 -22.38 -17.78
CA TRP A 360 25.90 -22.71 -16.47
C TRP A 360 25.43 -24.18 -16.43
N GLN A 361 25.72 -24.86 -15.33
CA GLN A 361 25.19 -26.19 -15.07
C GLN A 361 24.43 -26.20 -13.75
N LEU A 362 23.33 -26.92 -13.71
CA LEU A 362 22.53 -27.10 -12.52
C LEU A 362 23.33 -27.89 -11.47
N GLY A 363 23.30 -27.39 -10.23
CA GLY A 363 23.90 -27.99 -9.06
C GLY A 363 23.02 -27.86 -7.84
N LYS A 364 23.53 -28.19 -6.67
CA LYS A 364 22.86 -28.04 -5.39
C LYS A 364 23.76 -27.35 -4.38
N SER A 365 23.14 -26.56 -3.51
CA SER A 365 23.80 -26.02 -2.32
C SER A 365 24.06 -27.09 -1.27
N PRO A 366 24.83 -26.82 -0.22
CA PRO A 366 24.96 -27.71 0.93
C PRO A 366 23.63 -28.04 1.61
N ALA A 367 22.68 -27.11 1.58
CA ALA A 367 21.33 -27.29 2.08
C ALA A 367 20.41 -28.13 1.14
N GLY A 368 20.87 -28.42 -0.09
CA GLY A 368 20.14 -29.21 -1.08
C GLY A 368 19.31 -28.39 -2.06
N ALA A 369 19.28 -27.05 -1.97
CA ALA A 369 18.56 -26.17 -2.89
C ALA A 369 19.24 -26.11 -4.26
N HIS A 370 18.42 -25.93 -5.32
CA HIS A 370 18.92 -25.82 -6.69
C HIS A 370 19.60 -24.47 -6.93
N GLN A 371 20.83 -24.52 -7.47
CA GLN A 371 21.57 -23.35 -7.90
C GLN A 371 22.43 -23.69 -9.13
N TRP A 372 22.90 -22.69 -9.82
CA TRP A 372 23.68 -22.87 -11.04
C TRP A 372 25.15 -22.55 -10.78
N VAL A 373 26.04 -23.35 -11.29
CA VAL A 373 27.48 -23.22 -11.13
C VAL A 373 28.14 -23.06 -12.50
N ALA A 374 29.08 -22.14 -12.62
CA ALA A 374 29.80 -21.92 -13.87
C ALA A 374 30.61 -23.19 -14.27
N LYS A 375 30.36 -23.71 -15.48
CA LYS A 375 30.91 -24.99 -15.95
C LYS A 375 32.42 -24.94 -16.16
N ASP A 376 32.90 -23.90 -16.83
CA ASP A 376 34.29 -23.78 -17.29
C ASP A 376 35.05 -22.64 -16.55
N ALA A 377 34.58 -22.24 -15.42
CA ALA A 377 35.25 -21.24 -14.57
C ALA A 377 36.23 -21.90 -13.59
N GLY A 378 37.32 -21.20 -13.28
CA GLY A 378 38.15 -21.49 -12.09
C GLY A 378 37.49 -20.97 -10.82
N ASP A 379 38.13 -21.24 -9.68
CA ASP A 379 37.73 -20.71 -8.39
C ASP A 379 38.20 -19.24 -8.30
N ILE A 380 37.34 -18.31 -8.66
CA ILE A 380 37.66 -16.86 -8.79
C ILE A 380 36.91 -15.97 -7.81
N ILE A 381 35.84 -16.49 -7.19
CA ILE A 381 34.98 -15.76 -6.26
C ILE A 381 35.53 -15.90 -4.84
N PRO A 382 35.74 -14.81 -4.08
CA PRO A 382 36.27 -14.88 -2.71
C PRO A 382 35.29 -15.58 -1.75
N ASP A 383 35.85 -16.31 -0.76
CA ASP A 383 35.05 -16.76 0.39
C ASP A 383 34.76 -15.60 1.35
N ALA A 384 33.61 -15.64 2.00
CA ALA A 384 33.17 -14.54 2.88
C ALA A 384 33.96 -14.44 4.20
N PHE A 385 34.51 -15.55 4.69
CA PHE A 385 35.14 -15.66 6.01
C PHE A 385 36.59 -16.23 5.99
N ASP A 386 37.01 -16.82 4.87
CA ASP A 386 38.31 -17.40 4.70
C ASP A 386 39.01 -16.85 3.45
N GLY A 387 39.84 -15.84 3.63
CA GLY A 387 40.55 -15.18 2.53
C GLY A 387 41.48 -16.08 1.72
N SER A 388 41.76 -17.31 2.19
CA SER A 388 42.56 -18.31 1.46
C SER A 388 41.74 -19.14 0.48
N LYS A 389 40.40 -19.13 0.62
CA LYS A 389 39.49 -19.91 -0.19
C LYS A 389 38.81 -19.07 -1.31
N LYS A 390 38.54 -19.74 -2.40
CA LYS A 390 37.76 -19.18 -3.49
C LYS A 390 36.76 -20.23 -3.99
N HIS A 391 35.73 -19.75 -4.65
CA HIS A 391 34.64 -20.55 -5.21
C HIS A 391 34.45 -20.27 -6.69
N ARG A 392 33.79 -21.18 -7.41
CA ARG A 392 33.29 -20.92 -8.77
C ARG A 392 32.16 -19.89 -8.72
N PRO A 393 31.99 -19.11 -9.77
CA PRO A 393 30.79 -18.28 -9.92
C PRO A 393 29.51 -19.10 -9.84
N THR A 394 28.52 -18.60 -9.13
CA THR A 394 27.22 -19.22 -8.95
C THR A 394 26.10 -18.24 -9.28
N MET A 395 24.95 -18.75 -9.73
CA MET A 395 23.74 -17.98 -10.04
C MET A 395 22.50 -18.70 -9.53
N LEU A 396 21.44 -17.93 -9.30
CA LEU A 396 20.08 -18.43 -9.06
C LEU A 396 19.40 -18.80 -10.38
N THR A 397 18.35 -19.60 -10.34
CA THR A 397 17.49 -19.82 -11.49
C THR A 397 16.89 -18.50 -11.99
N THR A 398 16.50 -17.63 -11.06
CA THR A 398 15.96 -16.30 -11.36
C THR A 398 16.99 -15.35 -11.97
N ASP A 399 18.27 -15.49 -11.68
CA ASP A 399 19.33 -14.73 -12.37
C ASP A 399 19.45 -15.12 -13.84
N LEU A 400 19.35 -16.41 -14.11
CA LEU A 400 19.41 -16.91 -15.50
C LEU A 400 18.20 -16.46 -16.33
N SER A 401 17.10 -16.07 -15.71
CA SER A 401 15.99 -15.42 -16.41
C SER A 401 16.44 -14.15 -17.14
N LEU A 402 17.40 -13.40 -16.58
CA LEU A 402 17.96 -12.20 -17.21
C LEU A 402 18.79 -12.49 -18.48
N ARG A 403 19.24 -13.73 -18.66
CA ARG A 403 19.95 -14.20 -19.85
C ARG A 403 19.02 -14.89 -20.86
N PHE A 404 17.98 -15.60 -20.41
CA PHE A 404 17.21 -16.50 -21.27
C PHE A 404 15.83 -15.95 -21.65
N ASP A 405 15.24 -15.03 -20.91
CA ASP A 405 14.03 -14.34 -21.35
C ASP A 405 14.40 -13.32 -22.45
N PRO A 406 13.74 -13.36 -23.63
CA PRO A 406 14.15 -12.54 -24.78
C PRO A 406 14.08 -11.05 -24.57
N VAL A 407 13.23 -10.57 -23.65
CA VAL A 407 13.11 -9.13 -23.32
C VAL A 407 14.20 -8.75 -22.33
N TYR A 408 14.35 -9.53 -21.27
CA TYR A 408 15.37 -9.28 -20.24
C TYR A 408 16.78 -9.42 -20.81
N GLU A 409 17.04 -10.37 -21.72
CA GLU A 409 18.34 -10.55 -22.37
C GLU A 409 18.79 -9.27 -23.09
N LYS A 410 17.91 -8.63 -23.85
CA LYS A 410 18.23 -7.39 -24.59
C LYS A 410 18.64 -6.27 -23.63
N ILE A 411 17.92 -6.12 -22.50
CA ILE A 411 18.21 -5.13 -21.49
C ILE A 411 19.55 -5.46 -20.81
N SER A 412 19.73 -6.71 -20.40
CA SER A 412 20.95 -7.19 -19.73
C SER A 412 22.20 -7.02 -20.58
N ARG A 413 22.14 -7.33 -21.90
CA ARG A 413 23.25 -7.10 -22.82
C ARG A 413 23.56 -5.63 -22.98
N ARG A 414 22.54 -4.79 -23.09
CA ARG A 414 22.76 -3.31 -23.13
C ARG A 414 23.46 -2.83 -21.86
N PHE A 415 23.11 -3.34 -20.71
CA PHE A 415 23.75 -2.98 -19.43
C PHE A 415 25.16 -3.55 -19.30
N LEU A 416 25.42 -4.74 -19.84
CA LEU A 416 26.77 -5.28 -19.95
C LEU A 416 27.68 -4.37 -20.78
N GLU A 417 27.17 -3.89 -21.94
CA GLU A 417 27.91 -3.02 -22.87
C GLU A 417 28.03 -1.57 -22.39
N ASN A 418 27.09 -1.12 -21.53
CA ASN A 418 26.99 0.26 -21.05
C ASN A 418 26.83 0.32 -19.53
N PRO A 419 27.93 0.15 -18.75
CA PRO A 419 27.90 0.13 -17.28
C PRO A 419 27.31 1.40 -16.64
N ASP A 420 27.50 2.57 -17.29
CA ASP A 420 26.95 3.82 -16.79
C ASP A 420 25.41 3.85 -16.92
N ALA A 421 24.86 3.31 -18.01
CA ALA A 421 23.42 3.18 -18.18
C ALA A 421 22.82 2.18 -17.15
N PHE A 422 23.55 1.12 -16.81
CA PHE A 422 23.15 0.21 -15.74
C PHE A 422 23.15 0.90 -14.39
N ALA A 423 24.19 1.67 -14.07
CA ALA A 423 24.28 2.39 -12.81
C ALA A 423 23.13 3.41 -12.66
N ASP A 424 22.82 4.21 -13.71
CA ASP A 424 21.70 5.15 -13.67
C ASP A 424 20.34 4.44 -13.54
N ALA A 425 20.11 3.37 -14.29
CA ALA A 425 18.88 2.59 -14.21
C ALA A 425 18.68 1.99 -12.81
N PHE A 426 19.72 1.42 -12.22
CA PHE A 426 19.65 0.86 -10.88
C PHE A 426 19.44 1.96 -9.82
N ALA A 427 20.12 3.09 -9.91
CA ALA A 427 19.94 4.21 -8.98
C ALA A 427 18.50 4.72 -8.97
N ARG A 428 17.90 4.92 -10.17
CA ARG A 428 16.51 5.36 -10.33
C ARG A 428 15.50 4.32 -9.87
N ALA A 429 15.70 3.06 -10.22
CA ALA A 429 14.82 1.97 -9.81
C ALA A 429 14.88 1.72 -8.31
N TRP A 430 16.04 1.80 -7.68
CA TRP A 430 16.21 1.74 -6.23
C TRP A 430 15.50 2.90 -5.52
N PHE A 431 15.63 4.10 -6.04
CA PHE A 431 14.93 5.27 -5.50
C PHE A 431 13.41 5.10 -5.63
N LYS A 432 12.92 4.64 -6.78
CA LYS A 432 11.49 4.34 -6.98
C LYS A 432 11.00 3.28 -6.00
N LEU A 433 11.70 2.15 -5.88
CA LEU A 433 11.36 1.06 -4.96
C LEU A 433 11.17 1.58 -3.53
N THR A 434 12.09 2.40 -3.06
CA THR A 434 12.17 2.85 -1.66
C THR A 434 11.34 4.11 -1.35
N HIS A 435 10.79 4.80 -2.37
CA HIS A 435 10.06 6.07 -2.18
C HIS A 435 8.66 6.08 -2.83
N ARG A 436 8.27 5.00 -3.54
CA ARG A 436 7.00 4.94 -4.28
C ARG A 436 5.77 5.14 -3.41
N ASP A 437 5.82 4.73 -2.15
CA ASP A 437 4.76 4.79 -1.15
C ASP A 437 4.74 6.07 -0.31
N MET A 438 5.62 7.03 -0.61
CA MET A 438 5.69 8.29 0.13
C MET A 438 4.71 9.37 -0.35
N GLY A 439 4.09 9.18 -1.51
CA GLY A 439 3.26 10.20 -2.15
C GLY A 439 4.07 11.25 -2.90
N PRO A 440 3.52 12.48 -3.08
CA PRO A 440 4.14 13.52 -3.87
C PRO A 440 5.40 14.10 -3.21
N ARG A 441 6.26 14.70 -4.05
CA ARG A 441 7.52 15.30 -3.62
C ARG A 441 7.39 16.35 -2.50
N ALA A 442 6.24 17.00 -2.37
CA ALA A 442 5.97 17.93 -1.27
C ALA A 442 6.12 17.32 0.14
N ARG A 443 6.09 15.99 0.24
CA ARG A 443 6.30 15.25 1.49
C ARG A 443 7.77 14.88 1.74
N TYR A 444 8.65 15.07 0.78
CA TYR A 444 10.05 14.67 0.86
C TYR A 444 10.88 15.66 1.67
N LEU A 445 11.64 15.17 2.62
CA LEU A 445 12.44 15.97 3.54
C LEU A 445 13.94 15.65 3.43
N GLY A 446 14.76 16.65 3.64
CA GLY A 446 16.21 16.52 3.73
C GLY A 446 16.96 17.08 2.52
N PRO A 447 18.29 17.21 2.66
CA PRO A 447 19.14 17.83 1.64
C PRO A 447 19.42 16.93 0.43
N ASP A 448 19.21 15.62 0.56
CA ASP A 448 19.51 14.64 -0.49
C ASP A 448 18.32 14.35 -1.41
N VAL A 449 17.22 15.10 -1.25
CA VAL A 449 16.06 14.98 -2.14
C VAL A 449 16.47 15.35 -3.56
N PRO A 450 16.28 14.45 -4.55
CA PRO A 450 16.66 14.75 -5.92
C PRO A 450 15.95 15.99 -6.46
N ALA A 451 16.69 16.81 -7.22
CA ALA A 451 16.11 18.00 -7.88
C ALA A 451 15.15 17.59 -9.02
N GLU A 452 15.43 16.47 -9.68
CA GLU A 452 14.59 15.93 -10.74
C GLU A 452 13.27 15.40 -10.15
N GLU A 453 12.16 15.81 -10.74
CA GLU A 453 10.83 15.32 -10.43
C GLU A 453 10.46 14.17 -11.38
N LEU A 454 10.09 13.02 -10.84
CA LEU A 454 9.83 11.82 -11.61
C LEU A 454 8.31 11.66 -11.84
N ILE A 455 7.93 11.15 -13.01
CA ILE A 455 6.51 11.06 -13.42
C ILE A 455 5.65 10.26 -12.43
N TRP A 456 6.21 9.21 -11.81
CA TRP A 456 5.52 8.37 -10.84
C TRP A 456 5.29 9.04 -9.47
N GLN A 457 5.86 10.22 -9.23
CA GLN A 457 5.62 11.05 -8.05
C GLN A 457 4.34 11.89 -8.17
N ASP A 458 3.59 11.73 -9.26
CA ASP A 458 2.38 12.51 -9.58
C ASP A 458 2.61 14.02 -9.52
N PRO A 459 3.56 14.55 -10.31
CA PRO A 459 4.00 15.93 -10.20
C PRO A 459 2.87 16.94 -10.39
N ILE A 460 2.90 18.01 -9.59
CA ILE A 460 1.95 19.11 -9.62
C ILE A 460 2.73 20.40 -9.66
N PRO A 461 2.37 21.38 -10.53
CA PRO A 461 3.06 22.67 -10.57
C PRO A 461 3.05 23.36 -9.21
N GLU A 462 4.13 24.07 -8.89
CA GLU A 462 4.16 24.94 -7.72
C GLU A 462 3.22 26.14 -7.91
N VAL A 463 2.75 26.73 -6.80
CA VAL A 463 1.91 27.92 -6.84
C VAL A 463 2.72 29.11 -7.38
N ASP A 464 2.35 29.62 -8.55
CA ASP A 464 3.03 30.69 -9.29
C ASP A 464 2.29 32.04 -9.27
N HIS A 465 1.23 32.14 -8.44
CA HIS A 465 0.32 33.29 -8.44
C HIS A 465 -0.15 33.66 -7.03
N THR A 466 -0.75 34.84 -6.89
CA THR A 466 -1.41 35.26 -5.65
C THR A 466 -2.69 34.46 -5.46
N LEU A 467 -2.83 33.81 -4.31
CA LEU A 467 -4.01 33.01 -3.97
C LEU A 467 -5.25 33.90 -3.74
N ILE A 468 -6.42 33.31 -3.94
CA ILE A 468 -7.71 33.94 -3.60
C ILE A 468 -7.88 34.07 -2.09
N ASP A 469 -8.62 35.09 -1.64
CA ASP A 469 -9.00 35.29 -0.26
C ASP A 469 -10.48 34.87 -0.01
N ASP A 470 -10.94 34.96 1.24
CA ASP A 470 -12.30 34.60 1.64
C ASP A 470 -13.39 35.37 0.88
N LYS A 471 -13.12 36.63 0.50
CA LYS A 471 -14.05 37.46 -0.26
C LYS A 471 -14.18 36.94 -1.69
N ASP A 472 -13.09 36.57 -2.32
CA ASP A 472 -13.05 35.96 -3.63
C ASP A 472 -13.78 34.61 -3.62
N ALA A 473 -13.50 33.77 -2.61
CA ALA A 473 -14.13 32.49 -2.42
C ALA A 473 -15.66 32.63 -2.29
N ALA A 474 -16.14 33.60 -1.51
CA ALA A 474 -17.59 33.89 -1.38
C ALA A 474 -18.21 34.34 -2.71
N ALA A 475 -17.52 35.20 -3.46
CA ALA A 475 -17.98 35.65 -4.77
C ALA A 475 -18.04 34.49 -5.77
N LEU A 476 -17.01 33.63 -5.81
CA LEU A 476 -16.98 32.45 -6.64
C LEU A 476 -18.08 31.46 -6.28
N LYS A 477 -18.32 31.15 -4.99
CA LYS A 477 -19.43 30.32 -4.53
C LYS A 477 -20.79 30.88 -5.03
N THR A 478 -21.00 32.17 -4.94
CA THR A 478 -22.23 32.82 -5.45
C THR A 478 -22.40 32.60 -6.94
N LYS A 479 -21.31 32.75 -7.72
CA LYS A 479 -21.32 32.59 -9.15
C LYS A 479 -21.56 31.12 -9.55
N ILE A 480 -20.92 30.17 -8.86
CA ILE A 480 -21.11 28.74 -9.05
C ILE A 480 -22.58 28.34 -8.81
N LEU A 481 -23.17 28.78 -7.70
CA LEU A 481 -24.57 28.50 -7.39
C LEU A 481 -25.55 29.17 -8.38
N GLY A 482 -25.17 30.28 -9.00
CA GLY A 482 -25.93 30.94 -10.05
C GLY A 482 -25.78 30.34 -11.46
N SER A 483 -24.92 29.35 -11.65
CA SER A 483 -24.60 28.77 -12.96
C SER A 483 -25.66 27.80 -13.53
N GLY A 484 -26.62 27.38 -12.71
CA GLY A 484 -27.62 26.38 -13.05
C GLY A 484 -27.21 24.94 -12.81
N LEU A 485 -25.99 24.70 -12.28
CA LEU A 485 -25.60 23.36 -11.82
C LEU A 485 -26.33 23.00 -10.53
N SER A 486 -26.78 21.75 -10.43
CA SER A 486 -27.46 21.23 -9.24
C SER A 486 -26.48 20.93 -8.11
N VAL A 487 -26.96 20.86 -6.88
CA VAL A 487 -26.20 20.41 -5.71
C VAL A 487 -25.55 19.04 -5.97
N SER A 488 -26.32 18.11 -6.53
CA SER A 488 -25.84 16.76 -6.86
C SER A 488 -24.63 16.80 -7.81
N GLU A 489 -24.69 17.60 -8.89
CA GLU A 489 -23.59 17.72 -9.86
C GLU A 489 -22.35 18.34 -9.23
N LEU A 490 -22.49 19.38 -8.41
CA LEU A 490 -21.36 20.03 -7.73
C LEU A 490 -20.69 19.10 -6.73
N VAL A 491 -21.46 18.44 -5.88
CA VAL A 491 -20.98 17.55 -4.85
C VAL A 491 -20.35 16.29 -5.44
N SER A 492 -21.01 15.67 -6.45
CA SER A 492 -20.48 14.46 -7.11
C SER A 492 -19.14 14.72 -7.79
N THR A 493 -18.96 15.87 -8.42
CA THR A 493 -17.71 16.22 -9.12
C THR A 493 -16.57 16.46 -8.13
N ALA A 494 -16.82 17.19 -7.05
CA ALA A 494 -15.81 17.41 -6.01
C ALA A 494 -15.41 16.09 -5.32
N TRP A 495 -16.39 15.23 -5.00
CA TRP A 495 -16.13 13.91 -4.46
C TRP A 495 -15.32 13.05 -5.43
N ALA A 496 -15.70 13.01 -6.71
CA ALA A 496 -15.00 12.26 -7.74
C ALA A 496 -13.53 12.66 -7.88
N SER A 497 -13.22 13.95 -7.71
CA SER A 497 -11.86 14.47 -7.71
C SER A 497 -11.10 14.04 -6.46
N ALA A 498 -11.63 14.32 -5.27
CA ALA A 498 -10.93 14.13 -4.01
C ALA A 498 -10.85 12.67 -3.57
N SER A 499 -11.88 11.86 -3.81
CA SER A 499 -11.98 10.49 -3.32
C SER A 499 -11.09 9.48 -4.05
N THR A 500 -10.31 9.89 -5.03
CA THR A 500 -9.24 9.07 -5.62
C THR A 500 -8.05 8.91 -4.69
N PHE A 501 -7.95 9.71 -3.65
CA PHE A 501 -6.88 9.62 -2.66
C PHE A 501 -6.81 8.26 -1.99
N ARG A 502 -5.58 7.79 -1.78
CA ARG A 502 -5.27 6.57 -1.02
C ARG A 502 -4.35 6.93 0.14
N GLY A 503 -4.82 6.71 1.36
CA GLY A 503 -4.03 6.89 2.58
C GLY A 503 -2.82 5.96 2.69
N SER A 504 -2.83 4.85 1.96
CA SER A 504 -1.77 3.84 1.93
C SER A 504 -0.47 4.37 1.31
N ASP A 505 -0.53 4.96 0.12
CA ASP A 505 0.63 5.49 -0.61
C ASP A 505 0.57 7.00 -0.90
N LYS A 506 -0.44 7.69 -0.35
CA LYS A 506 -0.60 9.14 -0.46
C LYS A 506 -0.79 9.66 -1.89
N ARG A 507 -1.28 8.80 -2.80
CA ARG A 507 -1.58 9.13 -4.20
C ARG A 507 -3.03 9.53 -4.39
N GLY A 508 -3.31 10.22 -5.48
CA GLY A 508 -4.66 10.70 -5.82
C GLY A 508 -5.02 11.98 -5.07
N GLY A 509 -6.32 12.30 -5.06
CA GLY A 509 -6.84 13.51 -4.43
C GLY A 509 -7.24 14.59 -5.43
N ALA A 510 -7.70 15.73 -4.91
CA ALA A 510 -8.24 16.84 -5.72
C ALA A 510 -7.14 17.70 -6.36
N ASN A 511 -5.95 17.74 -5.75
CA ASN A 511 -4.83 18.55 -6.25
C ASN A 511 -4.36 18.01 -7.61
N GLY A 512 -4.08 18.90 -8.53
CA GLY A 512 -3.78 18.56 -9.91
C GLY A 512 -4.99 18.56 -10.85
N ALA A 513 -6.23 18.59 -10.33
CA ALA A 513 -7.45 18.51 -11.14
C ALA A 513 -7.41 17.39 -12.20
N ARG A 514 -6.79 16.24 -11.89
CA ARG A 514 -6.61 15.14 -12.85
C ARG A 514 -7.92 14.51 -13.31
N ILE A 515 -9.02 14.82 -12.62
CA ILE A 515 -10.37 14.40 -13.05
C ILE A 515 -10.72 14.87 -14.46
N ARG A 516 -10.12 15.97 -14.97
CA ARG A 516 -10.29 16.47 -16.33
C ARG A 516 -9.36 15.81 -17.37
N LEU A 517 -8.40 14.99 -16.92
CA LEU A 517 -7.36 14.37 -17.73
C LEU A 517 -7.62 12.87 -17.94
N ALA A 518 -7.03 12.29 -18.98
CA ALA A 518 -6.99 10.84 -19.12
C ALA A 518 -6.06 10.21 -18.07
N PRO A 519 -6.41 9.05 -17.49
CA PRO A 519 -7.58 8.23 -17.81
C PRO A 519 -8.85 8.62 -17.02
N GLN A 520 -8.71 9.43 -15.97
CA GLN A 520 -9.72 9.66 -14.93
C GLN A 520 -11.04 10.25 -15.51
N LYS A 521 -10.96 11.14 -16.49
CA LYS A 521 -12.14 11.74 -17.14
C LYS A 521 -13.05 10.73 -17.84
N TYR A 522 -12.54 9.54 -18.16
CA TYR A 522 -13.29 8.50 -18.86
C TYR A 522 -13.81 7.40 -17.93
N TRP A 523 -13.49 7.42 -16.64
CA TRP A 523 -13.97 6.42 -15.71
C TRP A 523 -15.49 6.47 -15.60
N GLN A 524 -16.11 5.31 -15.70
CA GLN A 524 -17.58 5.19 -15.64
C GLN A 524 -18.16 5.79 -14.35
N VAL A 525 -17.47 5.59 -13.23
CA VAL A 525 -17.89 6.11 -11.91
C VAL A 525 -18.03 7.63 -11.88
N ASN A 526 -17.38 8.34 -12.78
CA ASN A 526 -17.41 9.80 -12.85
C ASN A 526 -18.51 10.35 -13.77
N ASN A 527 -19.31 9.46 -14.37
CA ASN A 527 -20.36 9.85 -15.32
C ASN A 527 -19.86 10.90 -16.35
N PRO A 528 -19.02 10.48 -17.35
CA PRO A 528 -18.31 11.40 -18.23
C PRO A 528 -19.15 12.52 -18.87
N PRO A 529 -20.41 12.30 -19.32
CA PRO A 529 -21.22 13.39 -19.84
C PRO A 529 -21.57 14.47 -18.81
N GLN A 530 -21.92 14.06 -17.58
CA GLN A 530 -22.18 14.99 -16.48
C GLN A 530 -20.91 15.72 -16.06
N LEU A 531 -19.81 14.97 -15.93
CA LEU A 531 -18.51 15.54 -15.58
C LEU A 531 -18.09 16.62 -16.57
N GLN A 532 -18.21 16.36 -17.88
CA GLN A 532 -17.86 17.34 -18.91
C GLN A 532 -18.70 18.61 -18.79
N LYS A 533 -20.03 18.47 -18.58
CA LYS A 533 -20.92 19.63 -18.36
C LYS A 533 -20.46 20.49 -17.18
N VAL A 534 -20.10 19.86 -16.06
CA VAL A 534 -19.65 20.60 -14.87
C VAL A 534 -18.31 21.28 -15.11
N LEU A 535 -17.36 20.58 -15.73
CA LEU A 535 -16.04 21.13 -16.04
C LEU A 535 -16.14 22.32 -16.99
N ASP A 536 -16.93 22.25 -18.07
CA ASP A 536 -17.12 23.36 -19.01
C ASP A 536 -17.61 24.65 -18.30
N VAL A 537 -18.52 24.49 -17.34
CA VAL A 537 -19.04 25.62 -16.54
C VAL A 537 -17.95 26.17 -15.61
N LEU A 538 -17.24 25.30 -14.89
CA LEU A 538 -16.21 25.72 -13.94
C LEU A 538 -14.99 26.36 -14.66
N GLU A 539 -14.56 25.82 -15.79
CA GLU A 539 -13.52 26.41 -16.64
C GLU A 539 -13.92 27.81 -17.16
N GLY A 540 -15.20 27.96 -17.52
CA GLY A 540 -15.75 29.27 -17.89
C GLY A 540 -15.67 30.28 -16.76
N ILE A 541 -16.04 29.88 -15.53
CA ILE A 541 -15.96 30.70 -14.31
C ILE A 541 -14.49 31.02 -13.98
N GLN A 542 -13.58 30.02 -14.06
CA GLN A 542 -12.15 30.22 -13.86
C GLN A 542 -11.57 31.27 -14.80
N LYS A 543 -11.84 31.10 -16.08
CA LYS A 543 -11.36 32.01 -17.14
C LYS A 543 -11.85 33.44 -16.92
N GLU A 544 -13.12 33.60 -16.62
CA GLU A 544 -13.69 34.94 -16.35
C GLU A 544 -13.10 35.57 -15.08
N PHE A 545 -13.01 34.81 -13.99
CA PHE A 545 -12.42 35.31 -12.75
C PHE A 545 -10.97 35.70 -12.95
N ASN A 546 -10.15 34.80 -13.47
CA ASN A 546 -8.72 35.05 -13.66
C ASN A 546 -8.45 36.20 -14.64
N GLY A 547 -9.29 36.33 -15.67
CA GLY A 547 -9.20 37.45 -16.64
C GLY A 547 -9.59 38.82 -16.08
N ALA A 548 -10.39 38.85 -15.04
CA ALA A 548 -10.85 40.09 -14.40
C ALA A 548 -9.92 40.56 -13.24
N GLN A 549 -8.96 39.73 -12.82
CA GLN A 549 -8.07 40.09 -11.70
C GLN A 549 -6.88 40.94 -12.13
N SER A 550 -6.44 41.78 -11.19
CA SER A 550 -5.17 42.51 -11.29
C SER A 550 -4.20 42.00 -10.22
N GLY A 551 -2.90 42.24 -10.41
CA GLY A 551 -1.89 41.85 -9.40
C GLY A 551 -1.54 40.36 -9.37
N GLY A 552 -1.85 39.61 -10.43
CA GLY A 552 -1.49 38.20 -10.56
C GLY A 552 -2.31 37.22 -9.72
N LYS A 553 -3.46 37.66 -9.16
CA LYS A 553 -4.38 36.79 -8.41
C LYS A 553 -5.07 35.80 -9.38
N LYS A 554 -5.12 34.51 -9.02
CA LYS A 554 -5.79 33.47 -9.83
C LYS A 554 -6.42 32.42 -8.90
N VAL A 555 -7.34 31.66 -9.47
CA VAL A 555 -7.86 30.40 -8.91
C VAL A 555 -7.56 29.26 -9.87
N SER A 556 -7.06 28.14 -9.35
CA SER A 556 -6.90 26.90 -10.12
C SER A 556 -8.25 26.20 -10.34
N LEU A 557 -8.33 25.33 -11.33
CA LEU A 557 -9.53 24.50 -11.50
C LEU A 557 -9.66 23.50 -10.36
N ALA A 558 -8.56 22.98 -9.84
CA ALA A 558 -8.54 22.08 -8.68
C ALA A 558 -9.19 22.73 -7.45
N ASP A 559 -8.82 23.97 -7.12
CA ASP A 559 -9.44 24.73 -6.05
C ASP A 559 -10.93 25.03 -6.35
N LEU A 560 -11.23 25.36 -7.59
CA LEU A 560 -12.61 25.71 -7.99
C LEU A 560 -13.54 24.50 -7.92
N ILE A 561 -13.07 23.29 -8.23
CA ILE A 561 -13.85 22.04 -8.10
C ILE A 561 -14.18 21.79 -6.62
N VAL A 562 -13.21 21.91 -5.72
CA VAL A 562 -13.43 21.73 -4.27
C VAL A 562 -14.37 22.81 -3.74
N LEU A 563 -14.16 24.07 -4.13
CA LEU A 563 -15.03 25.19 -3.74
C LEU A 563 -16.46 25.02 -4.22
N ALA A 564 -16.66 24.43 -5.41
CA ALA A 564 -17.97 24.12 -5.97
C ALA A 564 -18.71 23.06 -5.14
N GLY A 565 -18.02 22.00 -4.74
CA GLY A 565 -18.57 21.00 -3.81
C GLY A 565 -18.95 21.61 -2.47
N ASN A 566 -18.09 22.45 -1.91
CA ASN A 566 -18.35 23.16 -0.64
C ASN A 566 -19.59 24.07 -0.76
N ALA A 567 -19.71 24.80 -1.86
CA ALA A 567 -20.90 25.66 -2.11
C ALA A 567 -22.18 24.82 -2.22
N GLY A 568 -22.13 23.63 -2.86
CA GLY A 568 -23.23 22.68 -2.93
C GLY A 568 -23.65 22.18 -1.54
N VAL A 569 -22.69 21.80 -0.68
CA VAL A 569 -22.95 21.36 0.69
C VAL A 569 -23.56 22.47 1.54
N GLU A 570 -23.02 23.69 1.48
CA GLU A 570 -23.55 24.85 2.21
C GLU A 570 -24.99 25.18 1.78
N LYS A 571 -25.26 25.15 0.48
CA LYS A 571 -26.62 25.36 -0.05
C LYS A 571 -27.57 24.27 0.44
N ALA A 572 -27.18 23.01 0.35
CA ALA A 572 -28.01 21.89 0.80
C ALA A 572 -28.33 21.94 2.29
N ALA A 573 -27.36 22.33 3.11
CA ALA A 573 -27.56 22.54 4.55
C ALA A 573 -28.53 23.71 4.80
N LYS A 574 -28.36 24.83 4.11
CA LYS A 574 -29.26 25.99 4.20
C LYS A 574 -30.68 25.64 3.80
N ASP A 575 -30.87 24.88 2.72
CA ASP A 575 -32.20 24.43 2.24
C ASP A 575 -32.84 23.45 3.26
N ALA A 576 -32.03 22.77 4.08
CA ALA A 576 -32.45 21.94 5.22
C ALA A 576 -32.64 22.73 6.54
N GLY A 577 -32.54 24.06 6.51
CA GLY A 577 -32.72 24.93 7.69
C GLY A 577 -31.48 25.03 8.60
N GLN A 578 -30.30 24.64 8.13
CA GLN A 578 -29.03 24.72 8.87
C GLN A 578 -28.08 25.70 8.17
N THR A 579 -27.45 26.60 8.92
CA THR A 579 -26.44 27.50 8.40
C THR A 579 -25.07 26.98 8.79
N VAL A 580 -24.24 26.63 7.81
CA VAL A 580 -22.86 26.14 7.99
C VAL A 580 -21.94 26.81 6.99
N THR A 581 -20.66 26.85 7.34
CA THR A 581 -19.58 27.20 6.42
C THR A 581 -18.65 26.01 6.33
N VAL A 582 -18.39 25.55 5.13
CA VAL A 582 -17.38 24.50 4.87
C VAL A 582 -16.02 25.19 4.76
N PRO A 583 -15.04 24.82 5.60
CA PRO A 583 -13.70 25.39 5.52
C PRO A 583 -13.10 25.20 4.12
N PHE A 584 -12.34 26.18 3.67
CA PHE A 584 -11.66 26.12 2.38
C PHE A 584 -10.29 26.80 2.47
N THR A 585 -9.26 26.12 2.05
CA THR A 585 -7.90 26.64 1.93
C THR A 585 -7.48 26.55 0.46
N PRO A 586 -7.22 27.69 -0.23
CA PRO A 586 -6.72 27.69 -1.60
C PRO A 586 -5.26 27.19 -1.67
N GLY A 587 -4.78 26.92 -2.88
CA GLY A 587 -3.37 26.55 -3.13
C GLY A 587 -3.20 25.23 -3.89
N ARG A 588 -4.28 24.56 -4.30
CA ARG A 588 -4.19 23.47 -5.28
C ARG A 588 -3.84 24.03 -6.64
N MET A 589 -3.12 23.24 -7.43
CA MET A 589 -2.72 23.59 -8.79
C MET A 589 -3.25 22.59 -9.80
N ASP A 590 -3.18 22.93 -11.08
CA ASP A 590 -3.69 22.12 -12.18
C ASP A 590 -2.52 21.41 -12.87
N ALA A 591 -2.45 20.08 -12.76
CA ALA A 591 -1.46 19.28 -13.49
C ALA A 591 -1.78 19.21 -14.98
N SER A 592 -0.76 18.99 -15.83
CA SER A 592 -0.92 18.72 -17.25
C SER A 592 -1.08 17.23 -17.54
N GLN A 593 -1.41 16.88 -18.79
CA GLN A 593 -1.47 15.48 -19.21
C GLN A 593 -0.06 14.84 -19.19
N GLU A 594 0.97 15.60 -19.52
CA GLU A 594 2.37 15.18 -19.51
C GLU A 594 2.87 14.92 -18.08
N GLN A 595 2.29 15.57 -17.08
CA GLN A 595 2.55 15.36 -15.66
C GLN A 595 1.69 14.22 -15.06
N THR A 596 0.97 13.48 -15.90
CA THR A 596 0.07 12.40 -15.46
C THR A 596 0.57 11.07 -16.01
N ASP A 597 1.07 10.22 -15.12
CA ASP A 597 1.41 8.82 -15.42
C ASP A 597 0.12 8.03 -15.66
N VAL A 598 -0.31 7.98 -16.93
CA VAL A 598 -1.61 7.43 -17.34
C VAL A 598 -1.79 5.99 -16.89
N GLU A 599 -0.73 5.18 -16.98
CA GLU A 599 -0.77 3.77 -16.59
C GLU A 599 -0.98 3.62 -15.08
N SER A 600 -0.12 4.24 -14.29
CA SER A 600 -0.18 4.08 -12.84
C SER A 600 -1.36 4.84 -12.19
N VAL A 601 -1.81 5.96 -12.76
CA VAL A 601 -3.06 6.63 -12.34
C VAL A 601 -4.28 5.76 -12.63
N GLY A 602 -4.22 4.87 -13.63
CA GLY A 602 -5.28 3.89 -13.90
C GLY A 602 -5.60 2.99 -12.70
N TYR A 603 -4.63 2.69 -11.84
CA TYR A 603 -4.85 1.91 -10.60
C TYR A 603 -5.64 2.66 -9.52
N LEU A 604 -5.82 3.97 -9.64
CA LEU A 604 -6.66 4.76 -8.73
C LEU A 604 -8.15 4.65 -9.08
N GLU A 605 -8.53 4.04 -10.22
CA GLU A 605 -9.92 3.81 -10.56
C GLU A 605 -10.55 2.86 -9.53
N PRO A 606 -11.62 3.29 -8.84
CA PRO A 606 -12.20 2.48 -7.78
C PRO A 606 -12.87 1.22 -8.34
N ALA A 607 -12.61 0.07 -7.73
CA ALA A 607 -13.38 -1.16 -7.97
C ALA A 607 -14.83 -0.99 -7.53
N ALA A 608 -15.05 -0.20 -6.49
CA ALA A 608 -16.34 0.26 -6.02
C ALA A 608 -16.21 1.61 -5.30
N ASP A 609 -17.27 2.40 -5.37
CA ASP A 609 -17.44 3.60 -4.54
C ASP A 609 -18.85 3.57 -3.92
N GLY A 610 -18.95 2.97 -2.74
CA GLY A 610 -20.20 2.83 -2.02
C GLY A 610 -20.85 4.17 -1.68
N PHE A 611 -20.09 5.26 -1.58
CA PHE A 611 -20.61 6.61 -1.34
C PHE A 611 -21.41 7.16 -2.54
N ARG A 612 -21.15 6.67 -3.76
CA ARG A 612 -21.88 7.00 -4.98
C ARG A 612 -22.65 5.82 -5.57
N ASN A 613 -22.84 4.75 -4.82
CA ASN A 613 -23.49 3.50 -5.27
C ASN A 613 -22.86 2.89 -6.54
N TYR A 614 -21.54 3.04 -6.72
CA TYR A 614 -20.83 2.47 -7.84
C TYR A 614 -20.18 1.14 -7.46
N ARG A 615 -20.30 0.16 -8.37
CA ARG A 615 -19.58 -1.11 -8.31
C ARG A 615 -19.28 -1.58 -9.73
N LYS A 616 -18.01 -1.93 -10.01
CA LYS A 616 -17.67 -2.62 -11.25
C LYS A 616 -18.32 -4.00 -11.25
N SER A 617 -18.92 -4.39 -12.38
CA SER A 617 -19.80 -5.56 -12.55
C SER A 617 -19.17 -6.92 -12.20
N LYS A 618 -17.85 -7.00 -11.99
CA LYS A 618 -17.10 -8.27 -11.82
C LYS A 618 -16.36 -8.42 -10.47
N SER A 619 -16.71 -7.60 -9.48
CA SER A 619 -16.13 -7.79 -8.15
C SER A 619 -16.77 -8.97 -7.42
N HIS A 620 -15.96 -9.91 -6.93
CA HIS A 620 -16.39 -11.04 -6.09
C HIS A 620 -16.44 -10.67 -4.60
N VAL A 621 -15.83 -9.54 -4.22
CA VAL A 621 -15.86 -9.04 -2.86
C VAL A 621 -17.23 -8.43 -2.57
N PRO A 622 -17.87 -8.72 -1.44
CA PRO A 622 -19.16 -8.12 -1.08
C PRO A 622 -19.12 -6.59 -1.04
N THR A 623 -20.19 -5.95 -1.47
CA THR A 623 -20.28 -4.48 -1.60
C THR A 623 -20.00 -3.75 -0.29
N GLU A 624 -20.44 -4.30 0.84
CA GLU A 624 -20.16 -3.76 2.18
C GLU A 624 -18.68 -3.83 2.56
N ALA A 625 -17.96 -4.88 2.14
CA ALA A 625 -16.52 -4.97 2.38
C ALA A 625 -15.75 -3.96 1.51
N LEU A 626 -16.16 -3.76 0.25
CA LEU A 626 -15.59 -2.73 -0.62
C LEU A 626 -15.87 -1.30 -0.11
N LEU A 627 -17.00 -1.07 0.56
CA LEU A 627 -17.30 0.21 1.22
C LEU A 627 -16.32 0.47 2.36
N ILE A 628 -16.03 -0.53 3.19
CA ILE A 628 -15.07 -0.42 4.30
C ILE A 628 -13.66 -0.21 3.77
N ASP A 629 -13.26 -0.96 2.74
CA ASP A 629 -11.97 -0.79 2.08
C ASP A 629 -11.78 0.64 1.54
N LYS A 630 -12.78 1.17 0.83
CA LYS A 630 -12.77 2.55 0.34
C LYS A 630 -12.69 3.57 1.48
N ALA A 631 -13.41 3.35 2.56
CA ALA A 631 -13.37 4.22 3.74
C ALA A 631 -11.98 4.21 4.40
N GLN A 632 -11.35 3.04 4.51
CA GLN A 632 -9.99 2.92 5.05
C GLN A 632 -8.97 3.66 4.17
N LEU A 633 -9.01 3.48 2.83
CA LEU A 633 -8.14 4.22 1.91
C LEU A 633 -8.31 5.75 2.02
N LEU A 634 -9.51 6.22 2.35
CA LEU A 634 -9.79 7.63 2.65
C LEU A 634 -9.50 7.99 4.12
N THR A 635 -8.88 7.11 4.88
CA THR A 635 -8.57 7.32 6.31
C THR A 635 -9.79 7.64 7.18
N LEU A 636 -10.99 7.21 6.77
CA LEU A 636 -12.23 7.49 7.49
C LEU A 636 -12.43 6.53 8.65
N THR A 637 -12.91 7.07 9.77
CA THR A 637 -13.46 6.29 10.88
C THR A 637 -14.86 5.78 10.54
N ALA A 638 -15.38 4.83 11.31
CA ALA A 638 -16.74 4.32 11.11
C ALA A 638 -17.83 5.41 11.25
N PRO A 639 -17.75 6.38 12.20
CA PRO A 639 -18.67 7.53 12.21
C PRO A 639 -18.55 8.42 10.96
N GLU A 640 -17.35 8.73 10.49
CA GLU A 640 -17.14 9.54 9.27
C GLU A 640 -17.68 8.84 8.03
N LEU A 641 -17.44 7.52 7.89
CA LEU A 641 -18.03 6.71 6.83
C LEU A 641 -19.55 6.80 6.86
N THR A 642 -20.15 6.58 8.03
CA THR A 642 -21.62 6.52 8.19
C THR A 642 -22.27 7.86 7.84
N VAL A 643 -21.73 8.96 8.37
CA VAL A 643 -22.29 10.30 8.12
C VAL A 643 -22.13 10.71 6.66
N LEU A 644 -20.97 10.41 6.04
CA LEU A 644 -20.75 10.71 4.62
C LEU A 644 -21.67 9.91 3.72
N LEU A 645 -21.83 8.60 3.94
CA LEU A 645 -22.74 7.79 3.14
C LEU A 645 -24.16 8.32 3.21
N GLY A 646 -24.71 8.55 4.41
CA GLY A 646 -26.06 9.07 4.57
C GLY A 646 -26.25 10.44 3.92
N GLY A 647 -25.27 11.34 4.05
CA GLY A 647 -25.30 12.66 3.44
C GLY A 647 -25.23 12.62 1.93
N MET A 648 -24.34 11.82 1.36
CA MET A 648 -24.23 11.63 -0.10
C MET A 648 -25.52 11.08 -0.70
N ARG A 649 -26.24 10.22 0.04
CA ARG A 649 -27.55 9.72 -0.40
C ARG A 649 -28.62 10.80 -0.45
N VAL A 650 -28.79 11.58 0.61
CA VAL A 650 -29.80 12.66 0.61
C VAL A 650 -29.46 13.78 -0.35
N LEU A 651 -28.18 13.96 -0.69
CA LEU A 651 -27.73 14.89 -1.74
C LEU A 651 -27.92 14.34 -3.15
N ASN A 652 -28.38 13.10 -3.30
CA ASN A 652 -28.67 12.42 -4.56
C ASN A 652 -27.45 12.33 -5.50
N THR A 653 -26.31 11.84 -4.97
CA THR A 653 -25.00 11.83 -5.66
C THR A 653 -24.65 10.48 -6.28
N ASN A 654 -25.61 9.57 -6.48
CA ASN A 654 -25.37 8.30 -7.14
C ASN A 654 -24.80 8.50 -8.55
N PHE A 655 -23.78 7.68 -8.92
CA PHE A 655 -23.03 7.86 -10.17
C PHE A 655 -23.90 7.78 -11.43
N ASP A 656 -24.98 6.98 -11.39
CA ASP A 656 -25.90 6.71 -12.48
C ASP A 656 -27.22 7.52 -12.40
N GLY A 657 -27.33 8.40 -11.39
CA GLY A 657 -28.54 9.16 -11.10
C GLY A 657 -29.69 8.31 -10.55
N SER A 658 -29.43 7.05 -10.13
CA SER A 658 -30.44 6.20 -9.50
C SER A 658 -30.92 6.76 -8.16
N SER A 659 -32.12 6.36 -7.73
CA SER A 659 -32.69 6.70 -6.42
C SER A 659 -32.35 5.69 -5.32
N HIS A 660 -31.47 4.73 -5.58
CA HIS A 660 -31.10 3.71 -4.62
C HIS A 660 -30.43 4.32 -3.39
N GLY A 661 -30.97 4.07 -2.21
CA GLY A 661 -30.48 4.62 -0.95
C GLY A 661 -30.88 6.07 -0.69
N VAL A 662 -31.57 6.74 -1.61
CA VAL A 662 -32.06 8.12 -1.45
C VAL A 662 -33.34 8.11 -0.57
N PHE A 663 -33.13 7.82 0.73
CA PHE A 663 -34.22 7.65 1.69
C PHE A 663 -34.72 9.00 2.22
N THR A 664 -35.14 9.90 1.34
CA THR A 664 -35.67 11.21 1.67
C THR A 664 -36.74 11.66 0.68
N ALA A 665 -37.72 12.42 1.13
CA ALA A 665 -38.68 13.13 0.28
C ALA A 665 -38.11 14.48 -0.23
N ARG A 666 -36.91 14.87 0.17
CA ARG A 666 -36.27 16.17 -0.10
C ARG A 666 -34.86 16.00 -0.68
N PRO A 667 -34.71 15.32 -1.84
CA PRO A 667 -33.39 15.12 -2.44
C PRO A 667 -32.66 16.46 -2.68
N GLY A 668 -31.36 16.51 -2.44
CA GLY A 668 -30.56 17.73 -2.58
C GLY A 668 -30.52 18.61 -1.33
N GLN A 669 -31.23 18.23 -0.25
CA GLN A 669 -31.14 18.89 1.05
C GLN A 669 -30.36 18.03 2.04
N LEU A 670 -29.45 18.64 2.81
CA LEU A 670 -28.60 17.92 3.76
C LEU A 670 -29.37 17.65 5.06
N THR A 671 -30.20 16.60 5.04
CA THR A 671 -31.02 16.18 6.17
C THR A 671 -30.54 14.83 6.70
N ASN A 672 -30.89 14.49 7.96
CA ASN A 672 -30.67 13.18 8.53
C ASN A 672 -31.72 12.13 8.11
N ASP A 673 -32.54 12.42 7.11
CA ASP A 673 -33.65 11.59 6.63
C ASP A 673 -33.21 10.18 6.26
N PHE A 674 -31.99 10.00 5.73
CA PHE A 674 -31.43 8.68 5.42
C PHE A 674 -31.52 7.73 6.62
N PHE A 675 -31.03 8.18 7.77
CA PHE A 675 -31.01 7.37 9.00
C PHE A 675 -32.41 7.17 9.58
N VAL A 676 -33.21 8.22 9.61
CA VAL A 676 -34.60 8.16 10.10
C VAL A 676 -35.39 7.12 9.30
N ASN A 677 -35.29 7.14 7.98
CA ASN A 677 -36.07 6.25 7.11
C ASN A 677 -35.48 4.85 7.00
N LEU A 678 -34.14 4.69 7.06
CA LEU A 678 -33.48 3.38 7.11
C LEU A 678 -33.89 2.58 8.37
N LEU A 679 -33.97 3.27 9.51
CA LEU A 679 -34.26 2.67 10.81
C LEU A 679 -35.77 2.61 11.14
N ASP A 680 -36.63 3.11 10.24
CA ASP A 680 -38.08 3.10 10.46
C ASP A 680 -38.62 1.68 10.56
N MET A 681 -39.19 1.34 11.73
CA MET A 681 -39.79 0.03 12.00
C MET A 681 -40.96 -0.33 11.13
N ASN A 682 -41.62 0.65 10.53
CA ASN A 682 -42.72 0.46 9.60
C ASN A 682 -42.30 0.03 8.19
N THR A 683 -40.99 0.05 7.93
CA THR A 683 -40.40 -0.42 6.67
C THR A 683 -39.97 -1.87 6.77
N ALA A 684 -40.45 -2.71 5.84
CA ALA A 684 -40.01 -4.10 5.69
C ALA A 684 -39.11 -4.21 4.45
N TRP A 685 -37.88 -4.66 4.65
CA TRP A 685 -36.89 -4.83 3.59
C TRP A 685 -36.91 -6.24 3.00
N LYS A 686 -36.82 -6.35 1.66
CA LYS A 686 -36.73 -7.61 0.93
C LYS A 686 -35.73 -7.49 -0.22
N ALA A 687 -34.87 -8.49 -0.36
CA ALA A 687 -33.99 -8.59 -1.53
C ALA A 687 -34.80 -8.86 -2.79
N VAL A 688 -34.51 -8.14 -3.87
CA VAL A 688 -35.22 -8.24 -5.16
C VAL A 688 -34.35 -8.66 -6.32
N SER A 689 -33.01 -8.56 -6.17
CA SER A 689 -32.03 -9.12 -7.10
C SER A 689 -31.58 -10.51 -6.67
N GLY A 690 -31.26 -11.39 -7.64
CA GLY A 690 -30.80 -12.75 -7.37
C GLY A 690 -29.44 -12.79 -6.64
N ASP A 691 -28.60 -11.78 -6.86
CA ASP A 691 -27.31 -11.57 -6.19
C ASP A 691 -27.45 -10.86 -4.83
N LYS A 692 -28.68 -10.46 -4.45
CA LYS A 692 -29.00 -9.73 -3.22
C LYS A 692 -28.27 -8.38 -3.10
N GLU A 693 -28.01 -7.70 -4.21
CA GLU A 693 -27.43 -6.36 -4.23
C GLU A 693 -28.47 -5.25 -4.10
N LEU A 694 -29.74 -5.51 -4.53
CA LEU A 694 -30.85 -4.57 -4.45
C LEU A 694 -31.94 -5.06 -3.51
N TYR A 695 -32.55 -4.12 -2.82
CA TYR A 695 -33.58 -4.33 -1.83
C TYR A 695 -34.75 -3.33 -2.02
N GLU A 696 -35.97 -3.78 -1.81
CA GLU A 696 -37.15 -2.94 -1.70
C GLU A 696 -37.57 -2.83 -0.23
N GLY A 697 -37.81 -1.60 0.21
CA GLY A 697 -38.40 -1.26 1.50
C GLY A 697 -39.87 -0.94 1.34
N SER A 698 -40.75 -1.81 1.85
CA SER A 698 -42.20 -1.67 1.77
C SER A 698 -42.80 -1.24 3.11
N ASP A 699 -43.84 -0.44 3.07
CA ASP A 699 -44.63 -0.14 4.25
C ASP A 699 -45.37 -1.41 4.75
N ARG A 700 -45.17 -1.74 6.02
CA ARG A 700 -45.66 -3.00 6.62
C ARG A 700 -47.18 -3.12 6.62
N ALA A 701 -47.91 -2.00 6.73
CA ALA A 701 -49.37 -1.99 6.80
C ALA A 701 -50.00 -2.10 5.43
N THR A 702 -49.41 -1.45 4.43
CA THR A 702 -50.03 -1.32 3.08
C THR A 702 -49.36 -2.18 2.02
N GLY A 703 -48.13 -2.69 2.29
CA GLY A 703 -47.33 -3.41 1.29
C GLY A 703 -46.77 -2.54 0.17
N LYS A 704 -47.00 -1.21 0.18
CA LYS A 704 -46.47 -0.33 -0.85
C LYS A 704 -45.00 -0.12 -0.72
N ILE A 705 -44.25 -0.20 -1.83
CA ILE A 705 -42.83 0.13 -1.89
C ILE A 705 -42.65 1.63 -1.58
N LYS A 706 -41.78 1.94 -0.61
CA LYS A 706 -41.40 3.30 -0.18
C LYS A 706 -39.99 3.64 -0.68
N TRP A 707 -39.09 2.68 -0.61
CA TRP A 707 -37.68 2.88 -0.83
C TRP A 707 -37.07 1.73 -1.64
N GLU A 708 -36.02 2.03 -2.37
CA GLU A 708 -35.09 1.05 -2.94
C GLU A 708 -33.68 1.34 -2.41
N GLY A 709 -32.95 0.31 -2.05
CA GLY A 709 -31.59 0.46 -1.49
C GLY A 709 -30.65 -0.65 -1.93
N THR A 710 -29.37 -0.41 -1.76
CA THR A 710 -28.31 -1.37 -2.05
C THR A 710 -27.77 -2.03 -0.76
N ARG A 711 -26.89 -3.01 -0.90
CA ARG A 711 -26.18 -3.59 0.25
C ARG A 711 -25.38 -2.53 1.00
N ALA A 712 -24.77 -1.56 0.31
CA ALA A 712 -24.03 -0.46 0.94
C ALA A 712 -24.93 0.41 1.83
N ASP A 713 -26.21 0.55 1.48
CA ASP A 713 -27.16 1.31 2.29
C ASP A 713 -27.65 0.49 3.49
N LEU A 714 -28.04 -0.76 3.25
CA LEU A 714 -28.68 -1.60 4.28
C LEU A 714 -27.67 -2.09 5.33
N VAL A 715 -26.39 -2.21 5.02
CA VAL A 715 -25.37 -2.60 6.00
C VAL A 715 -25.29 -1.61 7.16
N ILE A 716 -25.60 -0.33 6.92
CA ILE A 716 -25.63 0.72 7.95
C ILE A 716 -26.70 0.45 9.02
N GLY A 717 -27.80 -0.16 8.65
CA GLY A 717 -28.86 -0.55 9.57
C GLY A 717 -28.76 -1.99 10.09
N SER A 718 -28.01 -2.87 9.43
CA SER A 718 -27.92 -4.30 9.74
C SER A 718 -26.69 -4.70 10.55
N ASN A 719 -25.52 -4.11 10.29
CA ASN A 719 -24.34 -4.34 11.10
C ASN A 719 -24.48 -3.64 12.46
N ALA A 720 -24.25 -4.34 13.57
CA ALA A 720 -24.54 -3.83 14.90
C ALA A 720 -23.76 -2.57 15.27
N GLU A 721 -22.50 -2.44 14.86
CA GLU A 721 -21.67 -1.25 15.14
C GLU A 721 -22.12 -0.06 14.28
N LEU A 722 -22.31 -0.27 12.97
CA LEU A 722 -22.77 0.79 12.06
C LEU A 722 -24.18 1.24 12.43
N ARG A 723 -25.06 0.30 12.84
CA ARG A 723 -26.40 0.62 13.33
C ARG A 723 -26.36 1.49 14.58
N ALA A 724 -25.52 1.16 15.57
CA ALA A 724 -25.37 1.98 16.77
C ALA A 724 -24.96 3.43 16.44
N ILE A 725 -24.09 3.63 15.43
CA ILE A 725 -23.73 4.96 14.94
C ILE A 725 -24.91 5.61 14.19
N ALA A 726 -25.61 4.85 13.33
CA ALA A 726 -26.77 5.35 12.60
C ALA A 726 -27.91 5.81 13.52
N GLU A 727 -28.11 5.14 14.65
CA GLU A 727 -29.12 5.53 15.67
C GLU A 727 -28.80 6.90 16.28
N VAL A 728 -27.53 7.27 16.43
CA VAL A 728 -27.16 8.63 16.85
C VAL A 728 -27.67 9.68 15.88
N TYR A 729 -27.50 9.43 14.58
CA TYR A 729 -27.93 10.37 13.54
C TYR A 729 -29.44 10.28 13.21
N GLY A 730 -30.08 9.14 13.49
CA GLY A 730 -31.53 8.95 13.33
C GLY A 730 -32.39 9.53 14.46
N SER A 731 -31.78 10.02 15.55
CA SER A 731 -32.47 10.59 16.69
C SER A 731 -33.13 11.94 16.34
N ALA A 732 -34.23 12.28 17.02
CA ALA A 732 -35.07 13.46 16.71
C ALA A 732 -34.32 14.80 16.82
N ASP A 733 -33.29 14.87 17.64
CA ASP A 733 -32.45 16.05 17.89
C ASP A 733 -31.14 16.06 17.08
N ALA A 734 -30.93 15.07 16.20
CA ALA A 734 -29.64 14.84 15.58
C ALA A 734 -29.33 15.70 14.35
N GLN A 735 -30.31 16.41 13.76
CA GLN A 735 -30.12 17.15 12.49
C GLN A 735 -28.88 18.07 12.52
N GLY A 736 -28.73 18.87 13.55
CA GLY A 736 -27.59 19.80 13.69
C GLY A 736 -26.26 19.08 13.85
N LYS A 737 -26.22 18.00 14.64
CA LYS A 737 -25.03 17.16 14.80
C LYS A 737 -24.66 16.49 13.49
N PHE A 738 -25.63 15.92 12.79
CA PHE A 738 -25.41 15.27 11.50
C PHE A 738 -24.76 16.23 10.49
N VAL A 739 -25.33 17.44 10.32
CA VAL A 739 -24.77 18.42 9.39
C VAL A 739 -23.34 18.82 9.78
N LYS A 740 -23.10 19.05 11.07
CA LYS A 740 -21.75 19.41 11.56
C LYS A 740 -20.74 18.30 11.28
N ASP A 741 -21.07 17.05 11.59
CA ASP A 741 -20.17 15.91 11.43
C ASP A 741 -19.98 15.58 9.94
N PHE A 742 -21.00 15.75 9.09
CA PHE A 742 -20.87 15.63 7.63
C PHE A 742 -19.90 16.66 7.08
N VAL A 743 -20.03 17.94 7.47
CA VAL A 743 -19.13 19.00 7.01
C VAL A 743 -17.69 18.72 7.45
N ALA A 744 -17.46 18.22 8.67
CA ALA A 744 -16.14 17.87 9.14
C ALA A 744 -15.52 16.70 8.32
N ALA A 745 -16.27 15.63 8.10
CA ALA A 745 -15.82 14.49 7.31
C ALA A 745 -15.63 14.84 5.82
N TRP A 746 -16.52 15.66 5.26
CA TRP A 746 -16.37 16.21 3.92
C TRP A 746 -15.10 17.02 3.76
N ASN A 747 -14.86 17.97 4.66
CA ASN A 747 -13.66 18.79 4.65
C ASN A 747 -12.38 17.97 4.76
N LYS A 748 -12.40 16.90 5.58
CA LYS A 748 -11.30 15.95 5.68
C LYS A 748 -10.99 15.33 4.32
N VAL A 749 -12.00 14.78 3.62
CA VAL A 749 -11.79 14.14 2.31
C VAL A 749 -11.27 15.15 1.26
N MET A 750 -11.80 16.37 1.25
CA MET A 750 -11.37 17.42 0.31
C MET A 750 -9.91 17.86 0.51
N ASN A 751 -9.31 17.57 1.66
CA ASN A 751 -7.95 18.02 2.02
C ASN A 751 -6.96 16.87 2.28
N LEU A 752 -7.31 15.62 2.02
CA LEU A 752 -6.42 14.46 2.29
C LEU A 752 -5.07 14.55 1.56
N ASP A 753 -5.04 15.17 0.41
CA ASP A 753 -3.85 15.38 -0.43
C ASP A 753 -3.14 16.73 -0.21
N ARG A 754 -3.57 17.51 0.79
CA ARG A 754 -2.96 18.79 1.15
C ARG A 754 -1.93 18.57 2.27
N PHE A 755 -0.67 18.39 1.86
CA PHE A 755 0.46 18.21 2.77
C PHE A 755 1.16 19.51 3.16
N ASP A 756 0.58 20.62 2.76
CA ASP A 756 1.06 21.98 2.96
C ASP A 756 0.24 22.77 4.02
N ILE A 757 -0.81 22.17 4.58
CA ILE A 757 -1.71 22.77 5.58
C ILE A 757 -1.84 21.90 6.84
#